data_78004594770fef2b5812ff0738000f49
#
_entry.id   78004594770fef2b5812ff0738000f49
#
_cell.length_a   1.000
_cell.length_b   1.000
_cell.length_c   1.000
_cell.angle_alpha   90.00
_cell.angle_beta   90.00
_cell.angle_gamma   90.00
#
_symmetry.space_group_name_H-M   'P 1'
#
loop_
_entity.id
_entity.type
_entity.pdbx_description
1 polymer ?
#
loop_
_entity_poly.entity_id
_entity_poly.type
_entity_poly.pdbx_seq_one_letter_code
_entity_poly.pdbx_strand_id
1 'polypeptide(L)'
;MKHSFYFLIFLYLLAPNIYSQKVGLVLSGGGAKGIAHIGVIQALEDNGIPIDYITGTSIGAVIGGLYAMGYSPAEMLTLVKSKDFDNWMNGRVDNKYIDFFLKPDPRPDFLTTSIPLKDSTFTSVKMLPNSLINPIQMNFAFLQLCTQVTAQCKRNFNNLFIPYRSVAADVYNRRPYIFRDGDLGDAIRASMTFPFVFKAIRVNGDLLYDGGIYNNFPVDVMLKDFNPDIIIGSVVVDKPGRPKDYDMIAQIHNMIMQPSNYNLPNDKGVQLQFKLEGTSLLAFNQADSVYKIGYYGTVAKIDSIKKLISRRVAPFTVNLKRHLFYSKTPDLRFKEIVINGVGDVQKAYILNVLNQDGSKYFSLEDFKIGYFKLSADKKITEIIPHAIYNDSDQSFRLILDVTMENSILLSIGANISSTNANQLYLGAGYQVLNRFSQYYSADAYMGKILNAIDLSSKFYFTGNKPQYLSLDVSTMHYNFFQGENLFYSTDRPAFIKQNESFLKIRYGLPFLENGKMELGLSGGFLTDYYMQTKLESFDSESFDRSLYSLWSASVRFESNNLNIKQYATTGLRRYFIGQFIKGTESYRYPDSIGNSKTDKSLMFFQVSGGFEKYKTINKHFIWGLKGEFVFNNKRSLDNYTASVVQAPAFTPTPHSMATFNEAYRSNQYAAVGLLPIWNIKSNLFLRTELYGFFPWSALYRGPNQEALVSHSFSNIQYIGETALVYSLPFASLSLYLNNYSYPRGNWNIGANLGFLLFSRRFIE
;
A
#
# COMPACT_ATOMS: atom_id res chain seq x y z
N MET A 1 -34.56 -56.95 49.02
CA MET A 1 -34.70 -55.69 48.26
C MET A 1 -34.45 -54.39 49.08
N LYS A 2 -34.93 -54.27 50.32
CA LYS A 2 -34.72 -53.05 51.12
C LYS A 2 -33.23 -52.79 51.47
N HIS A 3 -32.42 -53.80 51.76
CA HIS A 3 -30.98 -53.59 52.09
C HIS A 3 -30.14 -53.26 50.87
N SER A 4 -30.46 -53.71 49.67
CA SER A 4 -29.75 -53.33 48.45
C SER A 4 -29.98 -51.86 48.06
N PHE A 5 -31.15 -51.31 48.43
CA PHE A 5 -31.47 -49.90 48.15
C PHE A 5 -30.69 -48.92 49.08
N TYR A 6 -30.52 -49.27 50.34
CA TYR A 6 -29.72 -48.53 51.28
C TYR A 6 -28.23 -48.60 50.97
N PHE A 7 -27.76 -49.70 50.44
CA PHE A 7 -26.34 -49.83 49.99
C PHE A 7 -26.07 -48.97 48.75
N LEU A 8 -27.03 -48.88 47.82
CA LEU A 8 -26.91 -47.97 46.66
C LEU A 8 -26.93 -46.50 47.06
N ILE A 9 -27.79 -46.12 48.02
CA ILE A 9 -27.82 -44.74 48.58
C ILE A 9 -26.54 -44.43 49.35
N PHE A 10 -25.99 -45.40 50.08
CA PHE A 10 -24.72 -45.22 50.79
C PHE A 10 -23.52 -45.10 49.85
N LEU A 11 -23.52 -45.87 48.73
CA LEU A 11 -22.54 -45.70 47.64
C LEU A 11 -22.66 -44.34 46.93
N TYR A 12 -23.89 -43.83 46.77
CA TYR A 12 -24.13 -42.49 46.17
C TYR A 12 -23.72 -41.35 47.11
N LEU A 13 -23.83 -41.52 48.42
CA LEU A 13 -23.38 -40.59 49.44
C LEU A 13 -21.86 -40.65 49.69
N LEU A 14 -21.19 -41.76 49.32
CA LEU A 14 -19.74 -41.94 49.36
C LEU A 14 -19.04 -41.57 48.05
N ALA A 15 -19.80 -41.22 46.97
CA ALA A 15 -19.19 -40.68 45.77
C ALA A 15 -18.53 -39.36 46.15
N PRO A 16 -17.22 -39.27 46.20
CA PRO A 16 -16.59 -37.99 46.47
C PRO A 16 -17.09 -37.02 45.40
N ASN A 17 -17.57 -35.86 45.82
CA ASN A 17 -17.81 -34.75 44.93
C ASN A 17 -16.47 -34.50 44.22
N ILE A 18 -16.28 -35.13 43.05
CA ILE A 18 -15.10 -34.91 42.21
C ILE A 18 -15.29 -33.49 41.67
N TYR A 19 -14.96 -32.48 42.47
CA TYR A 19 -14.76 -31.13 41.98
C TYR A 19 -13.66 -31.21 40.94
N SER A 20 -14.09 -31.16 39.68
CA SER A 20 -13.14 -31.15 38.55
C SER A 20 -12.36 -29.86 38.61
N GLN A 21 -11.09 -29.95 39.04
CA GLN A 21 -10.18 -28.82 39.11
C GLN A 21 -10.22 -27.94 37.85
N LYS A 22 -10.47 -26.66 38.01
CA LYS A 22 -10.56 -25.69 36.91
C LYS A 22 -9.23 -24.96 36.70
N VAL A 23 -8.83 -24.82 35.46
CA VAL A 23 -7.54 -24.24 35.07
C VAL A 23 -7.77 -23.00 34.20
N GLY A 24 -7.25 -21.86 34.66
CA GLY A 24 -7.24 -20.61 33.91
C GLY A 24 -5.90 -20.37 33.22
N LEU A 25 -5.93 -19.87 31.99
CA LEU A 25 -4.74 -19.46 31.24
C LEU A 25 -4.78 -17.93 31.06
N VAL A 26 -3.75 -17.23 31.57
CA VAL A 26 -3.58 -15.78 31.46
C VAL A 26 -2.43 -15.47 30.51
N LEU A 27 -2.72 -14.69 29.45
CA LEU A 27 -1.78 -14.37 28.39
C LEU A 27 -1.48 -12.85 28.37
N SER A 28 -0.20 -12.51 28.52
CA SER A 28 0.22 -11.11 28.52
C SER A 28 0.27 -10.51 27.11
N GLY A 29 0.25 -9.20 27.00
CA GLY A 29 0.66 -8.49 25.80
C GLY A 29 2.15 -8.63 25.53
N GLY A 30 2.63 -8.14 24.36
CA GLY A 30 4.07 -8.17 24.01
C GLY A 30 4.38 -8.19 22.50
N GLY A 31 3.41 -7.85 21.65
CA GLY A 31 3.58 -7.82 20.20
C GLY A 31 4.01 -9.17 19.63
N ALA A 32 4.92 -9.22 18.67
CA ALA A 32 5.37 -10.45 18.01
C ALA A 32 5.94 -11.51 18.98
N LYS A 33 6.41 -11.12 20.16
CA LYS A 33 6.82 -12.04 21.23
C LYS A 33 5.70 -12.95 21.70
N GLY A 34 4.43 -12.50 21.56
CA GLY A 34 3.26 -13.28 21.94
C GLY A 34 3.01 -14.53 21.11
N ILE A 35 3.73 -14.75 20.00
CA ILE A 35 3.73 -16.02 19.28
C ILE A 35 4.19 -17.18 20.20
N ALA A 36 4.99 -16.90 21.24
CA ALA A 36 5.36 -17.89 22.26
C ALA A 36 4.13 -18.48 22.97
N HIS A 37 3.02 -17.75 23.11
CA HIS A 37 1.79 -18.26 23.70
C HIS A 37 1.20 -19.45 22.92
N ILE A 38 1.39 -19.49 21.57
CA ILE A 38 0.98 -20.65 20.74
C ILE A 38 1.79 -21.87 21.18
N GLY A 39 3.10 -21.71 21.39
CA GLY A 39 3.95 -22.79 21.89
C GLY A 39 3.56 -23.26 23.30
N VAL A 40 3.18 -22.32 24.18
CA VAL A 40 2.65 -22.64 25.52
C VAL A 40 1.39 -23.51 25.41
N ILE A 41 0.41 -23.08 24.63
CA ILE A 41 -0.86 -23.82 24.46
C ILE A 41 -0.60 -25.20 23.87
N GLN A 42 0.27 -25.31 22.86
CA GLN A 42 0.65 -26.62 22.29
C GLN A 42 1.27 -27.55 23.34
N ALA A 43 2.23 -27.05 24.13
CA ALA A 43 2.86 -27.87 25.17
C ALA A 43 1.88 -28.31 26.26
N LEU A 44 0.90 -27.48 26.61
CA LEU A 44 -0.17 -27.85 27.54
C LEU A 44 -1.07 -28.92 26.95
N GLU A 45 -1.55 -28.78 25.71
CA GLU A 45 -2.36 -29.81 25.02
C GLU A 45 -1.62 -31.14 24.89
N ASP A 46 -0.35 -31.15 24.45
CA ASP A 46 0.46 -32.35 24.27
C ASP A 46 0.67 -33.13 25.59
N ASN A 47 0.65 -32.41 26.71
CA ASN A 47 0.80 -33.00 28.04
C ASN A 47 -0.53 -33.24 28.77
N GLY A 48 -1.66 -33.07 28.08
CA GLY A 48 -2.99 -33.29 28.61
C GLY A 48 -3.39 -32.31 29.73
N ILE A 49 -2.79 -31.13 29.80
CA ILE A 49 -3.14 -30.10 30.77
C ILE A 49 -4.41 -29.39 30.26
N PRO A 50 -5.51 -29.38 31.03
CA PRO A 50 -6.74 -28.73 30.62
C PRO A 50 -6.62 -27.21 30.65
N ILE A 51 -7.37 -26.54 29.76
CA ILE A 51 -7.55 -25.08 29.73
C ILE A 51 -9.07 -24.86 29.78
N ASP A 52 -9.57 -24.33 30.91
CA ASP A 52 -11.01 -24.11 31.10
C ASP A 52 -11.42 -22.66 30.85
N TYR A 53 -10.50 -21.72 31.07
CA TYR A 53 -10.76 -20.28 30.96
C TYR A 53 -9.53 -19.57 30.37
N ILE A 54 -9.75 -18.50 29.61
CA ILE A 54 -8.65 -17.68 29.06
C ILE A 54 -8.94 -16.20 29.29
N THR A 55 -7.92 -15.48 29.72
CA THR A 55 -7.89 -14.03 29.68
C THR A 55 -6.64 -13.55 28.96
N GLY A 56 -6.77 -12.51 28.14
CA GLY A 56 -5.64 -12.01 27.35
C GLY A 56 -5.68 -10.51 27.09
N THR A 57 -4.51 -9.95 26.92
CA THR A 57 -4.30 -8.55 26.54
C THR A 57 -3.42 -8.47 25.30
N SER A 58 -3.74 -7.54 24.36
CA SER A 58 -2.96 -7.31 23.15
C SER A 58 -2.78 -8.60 22.31
N ILE A 59 -1.56 -8.99 21.98
CA ILE A 59 -1.28 -10.25 21.29
C ILE A 59 -1.80 -11.47 22.10
N GLY A 60 -1.79 -11.39 23.43
CA GLY A 60 -2.37 -12.43 24.27
C GLY A 60 -3.89 -12.53 24.09
N ALA A 61 -4.58 -11.43 23.78
CA ALA A 61 -5.98 -11.43 23.40
C ALA A 61 -6.20 -12.05 21.99
N VAL A 62 -5.29 -11.77 21.04
CA VAL A 62 -5.34 -12.39 19.70
C VAL A 62 -5.18 -13.91 19.80
N ILE A 63 -4.12 -14.40 20.42
CA ILE A 63 -3.84 -15.84 20.53
C ILE A 63 -4.88 -16.55 21.41
N GLY A 64 -5.22 -15.94 22.55
CA GLY A 64 -6.27 -16.47 23.43
C GLY A 64 -7.64 -16.49 22.77
N GLY A 65 -7.99 -15.47 22.00
CA GLY A 65 -9.22 -15.39 21.23
C GLY A 65 -9.29 -16.44 20.11
N LEU A 66 -8.20 -16.61 19.34
CA LEU A 66 -8.12 -17.68 18.31
C LEU A 66 -8.33 -19.06 18.94
N TYR A 67 -7.66 -19.34 20.05
CA TYR A 67 -7.85 -20.60 20.75
C TYR A 67 -9.26 -20.76 21.33
N ALA A 68 -9.83 -19.68 21.90
CA ALA A 68 -11.19 -19.66 22.41
C ALA A 68 -12.25 -19.82 21.31
N MET A 69 -11.94 -19.45 20.07
CA MET A 69 -12.75 -19.74 18.88
C MET A 69 -12.64 -21.19 18.41
N GLY A 70 -11.70 -21.98 18.95
CA GLY A 70 -11.50 -23.37 18.59
C GLY A 70 -10.31 -23.64 17.65
N TYR A 71 -9.52 -22.63 17.29
CA TYR A 71 -8.29 -22.87 16.51
C TYR A 71 -7.32 -23.77 17.28
N SER A 72 -6.77 -24.77 16.62
CA SER A 72 -5.65 -25.54 17.17
C SER A 72 -4.35 -24.71 17.13
N PRO A 73 -3.37 -25.04 17.99
CA PRO A 73 -2.06 -24.36 17.94
C PRO A 73 -1.39 -24.46 16.57
N ALA A 74 -1.55 -25.56 15.84
CA ALA A 74 -1.01 -25.74 14.51
C ALA A 74 -1.67 -24.79 13.49
N GLU A 75 -2.98 -24.62 13.54
CA GLU A 75 -3.73 -23.67 12.69
C GLU A 75 -3.35 -22.22 13.02
N MET A 76 -3.21 -21.87 14.31
CA MET A 76 -2.76 -20.56 14.74
C MET A 76 -1.34 -20.24 14.22
N LEU A 77 -0.42 -21.19 14.31
CA LEU A 77 0.95 -21.01 13.80
C LEU A 77 0.95 -20.85 12.28
N THR A 78 0.15 -21.62 11.56
CA THR A 78 -0.04 -21.50 10.11
C THR A 78 -0.58 -20.14 9.73
N LEU A 79 -1.59 -19.65 10.46
CA LEU A 79 -2.19 -18.32 10.25
C LEU A 79 -1.13 -17.22 10.43
N VAL A 80 -0.40 -17.22 11.55
CA VAL A 80 0.61 -16.19 11.85
C VAL A 80 1.76 -16.18 10.82
N LYS A 81 2.06 -17.33 10.21
CA LYS A 81 3.08 -17.44 9.14
C LYS A 81 2.56 -17.14 7.75
N SER A 82 1.26 -16.94 7.60
CA SER A 82 0.64 -16.71 6.29
C SER A 82 0.97 -15.31 5.75
N LYS A 83 0.95 -15.20 4.42
CA LYS A 83 1.06 -13.90 3.73
C LYS A 83 -0.08 -12.96 4.09
N ASP A 84 -1.26 -13.51 4.35
CA ASP A 84 -2.43 -12.70 4.73
C ASP A 84 -2.20 -12.03 6.08
N PHE A 85 -1.68 -12.75 7.07
CA PHE A 85 -1.34 -12.17 8.37
C PHE A 85 -0.26 -11.08 8.25
N ASP A 86 0.79 -11.29 7.45
CA ASP A 86 1.79 -10.26 7.16
C ASP A 86 1.16 -9.02 6.50
N ASN A 87 0.24 -9.22 5.57
CA ASN A 87 -0.52 -8.12 4.95
C ASN A 87 -1.37 -7.36 5.97
N TRP A 88 -2.06 -8.07 6.89
CA TRP A 88 -2.87 -7.43 7.93
C TRP A 88 -2.03 -6.58 8.87
N MET A 89 -0.91 -7.13 9.33
CA MET A 89 0.00 -6.45 10.26
C MET A 89 0.74 -5.26 9.65
N ASN A 90 0.90 -5.24 8.32
CA ASN A 90 1.55 -4.15 7.59
C ASN A 90 0.56 -3.23 6.86
N GLY A 91 -0.73 -3.47 6.93
CA GLY A 91 -1.76 -2.70 6.23
C GLY A 91 -1.67 -2.79 4.70
N ARG A 92 -1.07 -3.87 4.16
CA ARG A 92 -0.87 -4.05 2.72
C ARG A 92 -2.06 -4.73 2.08
N VAL A 93 -2.63 -4.14 1.05
CA VAL A 93 -3.65 -4.77 0.20
C VAL A 93 -2.94 -5.64 -0.84
N ASP A 94 -3.39 -6.89 -1.03
CA ASP A 94 -2.86 -7.73 -2.09
C ASP A 94 -3.14 -7.09 -3.46
N ASN A 95 -2.13 -7.09 -4.34
CA ASN A 95 -2.20 -6.45 -5.65
C ASN A 95 -3.40 -6.89 -6.51
N LYS A 96 -3.90 -8.11 -6.31
CA LYS A 96 -5.09 -8.61 -7.03
C LYS A 96 -6.40 -7.86 -6.68
N TYR A 97 -6.45 -7.18 -5.52
CA TYR A 97 -7.61 -6.40 -5.09
C TYR A 97 -7.43 -4.89 -5.33
N ILE A 98 -6.23 -4.44 -5.75
CA ILE A 98 -6.00 -3.03 -6.06
C ILE A 98 -6.69 -2.72 -7.37
N ASP A 99 -7.72 -1.88 -7.32
CA ASP A 99 -8.35 -1.37 -8.53
C ASP A 99 -7.44 -0.34 -9.21
N PHE A 100 -6.70 -0.80 -10.23
CA PHE A 100 -5.82 0.06 -11.01
C PHE A 100 -6.58 1.21 -11.69
N PHE A 101 -7.87 1.02 -11.97
CA PHE A 101 -8.71 2.02 -12.61
C PHE A 101 -8.87 3.28 -11.75
N LEU A 102 -8.93 3.14 -10.40
CA LEU A 102 -9.02 4.23 -9.46
C LEU A 102 -7.65 4.81 -9.06
N LYS A 103 -6.56 4.13 -9.44
CA LYS A 103 -5.21 4.59 -9.10
C LYS A 103 -4.91 5.92 -9.79
N PRO A 104 -4.54 6.99 -9.03
CA PRO A 104 -4.14 8.26 -9.63
C PRO A 104 -2.86 8.11 -10.45
N ASP A 105 -2.68 8.98 -11.43
CA ASP A 105 -1.43 9.07 -12.17
C ASP A 105 -0.27 9.39 -11.22
N PRO A 106 0.95 8.85 -11.42
CA PRO A 106 2.09 9.10 -10.57
C PRO A 106 2.45 10.59 -10.52
N ARG A 107 2.73 11.11 -9.32
CA ARG A 107 3.18 12.50 -9.07
C ARG A 107 4.46 12.48 -8.24
N PRO A 108 5.33 13.50 -8.32
CA PRO A 108 6.57 13.54 -7.55
C PRO A 108 6.37 14.00 -6.10
N ASP A 109 5.19 13.74 -5.52
CA ASP A 109 4.84 14.09 -4.15
C ASP A 109 5.59 13.23 -3.12
N PHE A 110 6.08 13.87 -2.05
CA PHE A 110 6.63 13.27 -0.85
C PHE A 110 5.56 13.09 0.21
N LEU A 111 4.81 14.17 0.43
CA LEU A 111 3.79 14.26 1.45
C LEU A 111 2.50 14.79 0.81
N THR A 112 1.42 14.12 1.11
CA THR A 112 0.08 14.64 0.84
C THR A 112 -0.68 14.68 2.16
N THR A 113 -1.14 15.85 2.56
CA THR A 113 -2.01 16.05 3.71
C THR A 113 -3.43 16.32 3.27
N SER A 114 -4.41 15.91 4.07
CA SER A 114 -5.82 16.20 3.81
C SER A 114 -6.37 17.17 4.85
N ILE A 115 -7.08 18.16 4.39
CA ILE A 115 -7.84 19.12 5.23
C ILE A 115 -9.31 18.78 5.05
N PRO A 116 -9.96 18.16 6.04
CA PRO A 116 -11.38 17.85 5.94
C PRO A 116 -12.21 19.13 5.93
N LEU A 117 -13.18 19.17 5.04
CA LEU A 117 -14.19 20.23 5.00
C LEU A 117 -15.47 19.72 5.65
N LYS A 118 -15.83 20.29 6.78
CA LYS A 118 -17.11 20.08 7.42
C LYS A 118 -17.90 21.41 7.36
N ASP A 119 -19.07 21.36 6.74
CA ASP A 119 -19.99 22.51 6.61
C ASP A 119 -19.31 23.79 6.08
N SER A 120 -18.42 23.65 5.09
CA SER A 120 -17.64 24.74 4.47
C SER A 120 -16.66 25.46 5.41
N THR A 121 -16.40 24.93 6.60
CA THR A 121 -15.43 25.48 7.56
C THR A 121 -14.19 24.59 7.68
N PHE A 122 -13.01 25.21 7.76
CA PHE A 122 -11.74 24.51 8.04
C PHE A 122 -11.72 24.05 9.49
N THR A 123 -11.83 22.74 9.74
CA THR A 123 -11.94 22.23 11.11
C THR A 123 -10.61 21.90 11.77
N SER A 124 -9.62 21.41 11.03
CA SER A 124 -8.23 21.23 11.49
C SER A 124 -7.35 20.65 10.37
N VAL A 125 -6.08 21.03 10.33
CA VAL A 125 -5.10 20.42 9.43
C VAL A 125 -4.65 19.10 10.00
N LYS A 126 -4.98 17.98 9.38
CA LYS A 126 -4.45 16.66 9.74
C LYS A 126 -3.04 16.52 9.16
N MET A 127 -2.04 17.13 9.83
CA MET A 127 -0.65 17.09 9.37
C MET A 127 -0.01 15.71 9.47
N LEU A 128 -0.46 14.87 10.40
CA LEU A 128 0.05 13.52 10.62
C LEU A 128 -1.03 12.48 10.41
N PRO A 129 -0.72 11.31 9.83
CA PRO A 129 -1.66 10.21 9.76
C PRO A 129 -2.04 9.77 11.17
N ASN A 130 -3.32 9.44 11.40
CA ASN A 130 -3.84 8.99 12.69
C ASN A 130 -3.25 7.63 13.13
N SER A 131 -2.62 6.90 12.20
CA SER A 131 -1.93 5.64 12.46
C SER A 131 -0.91 5.36 11.37
N LEU A 132 0.15 4.64 11.73
CA LEU A 132 1.20 4.20 10.79
C LEU A 132 0.71 3.08 9.87
N ILE A 133 -0.22 2.24 10.36
CA ILE A 133 -0.74 1.08 9.64
C ILE A 133 -2.21 1.32 9.29
N ASN A 134 -2.56 1.13 8.02
CA ASN A 134 -3.94 1.23 7.55
C ASN A 134 -4.75 0.03 8.10
N PRO A 135 -5.83 0.26 8.88
CA PRO A 135 -6.59 -0.81 9.53
C PRO A 135 -7.51 -1.60 8.60
N ILE A 136 -7.69 -1.19 7.35
CA ILE A 136 -8.68 -1.78 6.42
C ILE A 136 -8.53 -3.29 6.28
N GLN A 137 -7.30 -3.78 6.08
CA GLN A 137 -7.03 -5.21 5.99
C GLN A 137 -7.41 -5.94 7.27
N MET A 138 -7.06 -5.37 8.40
CA MET A 138 -7.31 -5.95 9.72
C MET A 138 -8.80 -5.97 10.06
N ASN A 139 -9.53 -4.91 9.73
CA ASN A 139 -10.98 -4.85 9.94
C ASN A 139 -11.69 -5.96 9.15
N PHE A 140 -11.28 -6.18 7.88
CA PHE A 140 -11.82 -7.29 7.09
C PHE A 140 -11.42 -8.66 7.66
N ALA A 141 -10.17 -8.83 8.11
CA ALA A 141 -9.68 -10.07 8.69
C ALA A 141 -10.49 -10.48 9.94
N PHE A 142 -10.80 -9.54 10.83
CA PHE A 142 -11.62 -9.85 12.00
C PHE A 142 -13.07 -10.20 11.65
N LEU A 143 -13.66 -9.54 10.64
CA LEU A 143 -14.96 -9.99 10.12
C LEU A 143 -14.86 -11.46 9.65
N GLN A 144 -13.87 -11.77 8.83
CA GLN A 144 -13.67 -13.12 8.28
C GLN A 144 -13.44 -14.18 9.36
N LEU A 145 -12.63 -13.89 10.38
CA LEU A 145 -12.25 -14.85 11.41
C LEU A 145 -13.31 -15.03 12.48
N CYS A 146 -14.02 -13.95 12.87
CA CYS A 146 -14.79 -13.93 14.12
C CYS A 146 -16.31 -14.03 13.93
N THR A 147 -16.84 -13.63 12.76
CA THR A 147 -18.29 -13.46 12.54
C THR A 147 -19.08 -14.73 12.84
N GLN A 148 -18.68 -15.88 12.28
CA GLN A 148 -19.42 -17.14 12.43
C GLN A 148 -19.42 -17.61 13.89
N VAL A 149 -18.29 -17.49 14.57
CA VAL A 149 -18.14 -17.89 15.97
C VAL A 149 -18.87 -16.92 16.91
N THR A 150 -18.86 -15.62 16.59
CA THR A 150 -19.65 -14.60 17.31
C THR A 150 -21.15 -14.94 17.25
N ALA A 151 -21.64 -15.36 16.09
CA ALA A 151 -23.03 -15.81 15.93
C ALA A 151 -23.32 -17.07 16.74
N GLN A 152 -22.47 -18.10 16.62
CA GLN A 152 -22.61 -19.37 17.33
C GLN A 152 -22.63 -19.20 18.84
N CYS A 153 -21.76 -18.37 19.42
CA CYS A 153 -21.74 -18.12 20.86
C CYS A 153 -22.84 -17.13 21.32
N LYS A 154 -23.70 -16.67 20.40
CA LYS A 154 -24.75 -15.67 20.66
C LYS A 154 -24.20 -14.40 21.32
N ARG A 155 -23.03 -13.95 20.86
CA ARG A 155 -22.31 -12.78 21.38
C ARG A 155 -21.89 -12.87 22.85
N ASN A 156 -22.03 -14.03 23.51
CA ASN A 156 -21.62 -14.26 24.90
C ASN A 156 -20.34 -15.10 24.93
N PHE A 157 -19.23 -14.50 25.39
CA PHE A 157 -17.92 -15.16 25.35
C PHE A 157 -17.77 -16.32 26.35
N ASN A 158 -18.75 -16.55 27.23
CA ASN A 158 -18.82 -17.76 28.03
C ASN A 158 -19.21 -19.00 27.18
N ASN A 159 -19.83 -18.81 26.04
CA ASN A 159 -20.28 -19.87 25.14
C ASN A 159 -19.26 -20.21 24.03
N LEU A 160 -18.09 -19.61 24.03
CA LEU A 160 -16.99 -19.96 23.13
C LEU A 160 -16.48 -21.37 23.43
N PHE A 161 -15.66 -21.93 22.54
CA PHE A 161 -15.01 -23.22 22.77
C PHE A 161 -14.31 -23.27 24.13
N ILE A 162 -13.63 -22.18 24.51
CA ILE A 162 -13.16 -21.90 25.86
C ILE A 162 -13.69 -20.52 26.28
N PRO A 163 -14.36 -20.37 27.45
CA PRO A 163 -14.77 -19.07 27.98
C PRO A 163 -13.61 -18.08 28.05
N TYR A 164 -13.85 -16.86 27.54
CA TYR A 164 -12.79 -15.93 27.21
C TYR A 164 -13.08 -14.50 27.69
N ARG A 165 -12.01 -13.76 28.03
CA ARG A 165 -12.03 -12.31 28.25
C ARG A 165 -10.91 -11.64 27.48
N SER A 166 -11.26 -10.55 26.78
CA SER A 166 -10.32 -9.64 26.16
C SER A 166 -10.26 -8.34 26.94
N VAL A 167 -9.06 -7.81 27.13
CA VAL A 167 -8.86 -6.56 27.85
C VAL A 167 -8.36 -5.48 26.91
N ALA A 168 -9.09 -4.36 26.83
CA ALA A 168 -8.71 -3.14 26.12
C ALA A 168 -8.54 -1.98 27.13
N ALA A 169 -8.20 -0.80 26.64
CA ALA A 169 -8.05 0.42 27.44
C ALA A 169 -9.07 1.47 27.01
N ASP A 170 -9.93 1.88 27.93
CA ASP A 170 -10.77 3.05 27.81
C ASP A 170 -9.95 4.27 28.22
N VAL A 171 -9.45 5.01 27.23
CA VAL A 171 -8.52 6.12 27.47
C VAL A 171 -9.21 7.37 27.98
N TYR A 172 -10.52 7.52 27.76
CA TYR A 172 -11.28 8.65 28.30
C TYR A 172 -11.47 8.50 29.81
N ASN A 173 -11.95 7.32 30.25
CA ASN A 173 -12.18 7.03 31.67
C ASN A 173 -10.91 6.52 32.40
N ARG A 174 -9.79 6.33 31.69
CA ARG A 174 -8.49 5.89 32.22
C ARG A 174 -8.58 4.58 32.99
N ARG A 175 -9.23 3.58 32.43
CA ARG A 175 -9.46 2.27 33.05
C ARG A 175 -9.37 1.12 32.06
N PRO A 176 -9.13 -0.13 32.52
CA PRO A 176 -9.29 -1.29 31.69
C PRO A 176 -10.76 -1.44 31.22
N TYR A 177 -10.96 -1.81 29.96
CA TYR A 177 -12.24 -2.19 29.38
C TYR A 177 -12.25 -3.70 29.14
N ILE A 178 -13.11 -4.44 29.84
CA ILE A 178 -13.12 -5.89 29.81
C ILE A 178 -14.30 -6.37 28.97
N PHE A 179 -13.99 -7.02 27.85
CA PHE A 179 -14.99 -7.64 26.99
C PHE A 179 -15.41 -9.01 27.53
N ARG A 180 -16.70 -9.18 27.75
CA ARG A 180 -17.36 -10.41 28.19
C ARG A 180 -18.36 -10.92 27.17
N ASP A 181 -18.81 -10.03 26.30
CA ASP A 181 -19.81 -10.22 25.26
C ASP A 181 -19.58 -9.20 24.12
N GLY A 182 -20.44 -9.27 23.11
CA GLY A 182 -20.39 -8.36 21.97
C GLY A 182 -19.79 -9.00 20.71
N ASP A 183 -19.25 -8.18 19.84
CA ASP A 183 -18.51 -8.65 18.66
C ASP A 183 -17.09 -9.09 19.08
N LEU A 184 -16.74 -10.33 18.76
CA LEU A 184 -15.46 -10.89 19.15
C LEU A 184 -14.30 -10.27 18.36
N GLY A 185 -14.55 -9.89 17.11
CA GLY A 185 -13.58 -9.18 16.28
C GLY A 185 -13.24 -7.83 16.85
N ASP A 186 -14.24 -7.06 17.29
CA ASP A 186 -14.06 -5.78 17.96
C ASP A 186 -13.29 -5.93 19.28
N ALA A 187 -13.62 -6.94 20.07
CA ALA A 187 -12.97 -7.18 21.35
C ALA A 187 -11.46 -7.47 21.19
N ILE A 188 -11.11 -8.29 20.21
CA ILE A 188 -9.70 -8.61 19.90
C ILE A 188 -9.03 -7.39 19.28
N ARG A 189 -9.70 -6.73 18.32
CA ARG A 189 -9.19 -5.55 17.61
C ARG A 189 -8.90 -4.39 18.56
N ALA A 190 -9.81 -4.11 19.52
CA ALA A 190 -9.60 -3.09 20.53
C ALA A 190 -8.37 -3.39 21.39
N SER A 191 -8.27 -4.65 21.86
CA SER A 191 -7.19 -5.07 22.75
C SER A 191 -5.80 -4.94 22.15
N MET A 192 -5.67 -5.09 20.81
CA MET A 192 -4.39 -5.01 20.09
C MET A 192 -4.09 -3.65 19.45
N THR A 193 -4.94 -2.65 19.67
CA THR A 193 -4.78 -1.32 19.06
C THR A 193 -3.71 -0.51 19.77
N PHE A 194 -2.45 -0.76 19.44
CA PHE A 194 -1.33 0.03 19.98
C PHE A 194 -1.39 1.48 19.46
N PRO A 195 -1.33 2.49 20.35
CA PRO A 195 -1.40 3.90 19.97
C PRO A 195 -0.36 4.27 18.91
N PHE A 196 -0.73 5.13 17.96
CA PHE A 196 0.03 5.58 16.80
C PHE A 196 0.32 4.50 15.75
N VAL A 197 0.44 3.22 16.12
CA VAL A 197 0.64 2.13 15.15
C VAL A 197 -0.66 1.78 14.48
N PHE A 198 -1.73 1.59 15.26
CA PHE A 198 -3.06 1.28 14.76
C PHE A 198 -4.08 2.37 15.15
N LYS A 199 -5.05 2.60 14.28
CA LYS A 199 -6.16 3.51 14.55
C LYS A 199 -7.06 2.92 15.64
N ALA A 200 -7.42 3.73 16.63
CA ALA A 200 -8.38 3.38 17.68
C ALA A 200 -9.74 2.99 17.10
N ILE A 201 -10.46 2.12 17.80
CA ILE A 201 -11.84 1.77 17.44
C ILE A 201 -12.83 2.32 18.48
N ARG A 202 -14.07 2.54 18.03
CA ARG A 202 -15.17 2.88 18.92
C ARG A 202 -16.08 1.68 19.11
N VAL A 203 -16.30 1.32 20.37
CA VAL A 203 -17.23 0.28 20.74
C VAL A 203 -18.20 0.85 21.77
N ASN A 204 -19.49 0.79 21.51
CA ASN A 204 -20.55 1.34 22.36
C ASN A 204 -20.34 2.85 22.69
N GLY A 205 -19.68 3.60 21.80
CA GLY A 205 -19.36 5.03 21.99
C GLY A 205 -17.98 5.29 22.60
N ASP A 206 -17.38 4.34 23.31
CA ASP A 206 -16.07 4.46 23.94
C ASP A 206 -14.93 4.30 22.93
N LEU A 207 -13.91 5.15 23.00
CA LEU A 207 -12.70 5.06 22.19
C LEU A 207 -11.68 4.17 22.88
N LEU A 208 -11.39 3.03 22.26
CA LEU A 208 -10.58 1.98 22.85
C LEU A 208 -9.23 1.81 22.17
N TYR A 209 -8.23 1.53 23.00
CA TYR A 209 -6.86 1.21 22.62
C TYR A 209 -6.37 -0.08 23.28
N ASP A 210 -5.11 -0.45 23.02
CA ASP A 210 -4.44 -1.65 23.56
C ASP A 210 -4.57 -1.70 25.10
N GLY A 211 -5.05 -2.85 25.57
CA GLY A 211 -5.26 -3.09 26.99
C GLY A 211 -4.00 -3.03 27.84
N GLY A 212 -2.83 -3.21 27.23
CA GLY A 212 -1.54 -3.10 27.89
C GLY A 212 -1.27 -1.74 28.49
N ILE A 213 -2.02 -0.68 28.10
CA ILE A 213 -1.92 0.65 28.72
C ILE A 213 -2.24 0.59 30.22
N TYR A 214 -3.26 -0.18 30.63
CA TYR A 214 -3.71 -0.23 32.02
C TYR A 214 -3.60 -1.61 32.67
N ASN A 215 -3.68 -2.71 31.88
CA ASN A 215 -3.64 -4.08 32.39
C ASN A 215 -3.05 -5.05 31.36
N ASN A 216 -1.73 -5.16 31.34
CA ASN A 216 -1.02 -5.98 30.36
C ASN A 216 -0.98 -7.48 30.69
N PHE A 217 -1.40 -7.87 31.91
CA PHE A 217 -1.44 -9.26 32.37
C PHE A 217 -2.66 -9.49 33.26
N PRO A 218 -3.84 -9.83 32.68
CA PRO A 218 -5.14 -9.72 33.33
C PRO A 218 -5.47 -10.89 34.28
N VAL A 219 -4.64 -11.09 35.31
CA VAL A 219 -4.86 -12.06 36.39
C VAL A 219 -6.04 -11.68 37.26
N ASP A 220 -6.20 -10.39 37.54
CA ASP A 220 -7.32 -9.83 38.31
C ASP A 220 -8.66 -10.11 37.62
N VAL A 221 -8.71 -10.02 36.28
CA VAL A 221 -9.89 -10.37 35.48
C VAL A 221 -10.18 -11.86 35.55
N MET A 222 -9.14 -12.70 35.46
CA MET A 222 -9.27 -14.16 35.60
C MET A 222 -9.87 -14.54 36.97
N LEU A 223 -9.36 -13.96 38.03
CA LEU A 223 -9.84 -14.21 39.40
C LEU A 223 -11.25 -13.69 39.60
N LYS A 224 -11.57 -12.49 39.13
CA LYS A 224 -12.88 -11.86 39.33
C LYS A 224 -14.00 -12.57 38.57
N ASP A 225 -13.74 -12.94 37.30
CA ASP A 225 -14.78 -13.44 36.39
C ASP A 225 -14.93 -14.95 36.41
N PHE A 226 -13.84 -15.70 36.67
CA PHE A 226 -13.82 -17.16 36.56
C PHE A 226 -13.38 -17.88 37.84
N ASN A 227 -12.54 -17.25 38.65
CA ASN A 227 -11.99 -17.80 39.88
C ASN A 227 -11.56 -19.28 39.79
N PRO A 228 -10.64 -19.65 38.86
CA PRO A 228 -10.20 -21.02 38.71
C PRO A 228 -9.41 -21.50 39.95
N ASP A 229 -9.27 -22.84 40.08
CA ASP A 229 -8.47 -23.43 41.17
C ASP A 229 -6.98 -23.14 40.96
N ILE A 230 -6.51 -23.26 39.70
CA ILE A 230 -5.11 -23.03 39.30
C ILE A 230 -5.05 -22.09 38.09
N ILE A 231 -4.06 -21.21 38.10
CA ILE A 231 -3.76 -20.29 37.00
C ILE A 231 -2.39 -20.64 36.38
N ILE A 232 -2.36 -20.77 35.07
CA ILE A 232 -1.12 -20.78 34.29
C ILE A 232 -0.97 -19.38 33.70
N GLY A 233 0.04 -18.65 34.12
CA GLY A 233 0.35 -17.33 33.61
C GLY A 233 1.48 -17.38 32.58
N SER A 234 1.24 -16.88 31.38
CA SER A 234 2.24 -16.81 30.31
C SER A 234 2.64 -15.35 30.08
N VAL A 235 3.87 -15.00 30.41
CA VAL A 235 4.44 -13.65 30.32
C VAL A 235 5.54 -13.62 29.26
N VAL A 236 5.35 -12.79 28.23
CA VAL A 236 6.29 -12.64 27.08
C VAL A 236 6.94 -11.26 27.05
N VAL A 237 6.74 -10.48 28.09
CA VAL A 237 7.33 -9.13 28.23
C VAL A 237 8.66 -9.26 28.96
N ASP A 238 9.72 -8.71 28.37
CA ASP A 238 10.98 -8.53 29.07
C ASP A 238 10.86 -7.39 30.10
N LYS A 239 11.74 -7.40 31.13
CA LYS A 239 11.84 -6.25 32.00
C LYS A 239 12.14 -4.99 31.16
N PRO A 240 11.44 -3.86 31.38
CA PRO A 240 11.68 -2.66 30.62
C PRO A 240 13.16 -2.28 30.64
N GLY A 241 13.84 -2.42 29.51
CA GLY A 241 15.18 -1.90 29.32
C GLY A 241 15.14 -0.40 28.98
N ARG A 242 16.28 0.27 29.07
CA ARG A 242 16.37 1.66 28.55
C ARG A 242 16.17 1.62 27.04
N PRO A 243 15.16 2.34 26.48
CA PRO A 243 14.96 2.39 25.04
C PRO A 243 16.17 3.06 24.38
N LYS A 244 16.53 2.61 23.20
CA LYS A 244 17.58 3.25 22.41
C LYS A 244 17.06 4.54 21.79
N ASP A 245 17.93 5.54 21.61
CA ASP A 245 17.55 6.88 21.15
C ASP A 245 16.85 6.90 19.78
N TYR A 246 17.07 5.88 18.96
CA TYR A 246 16.47 5.72 17.64
C TYR A 246 15.24 4.80 17.61
N ASP A 247 14.81 4.22 18.74
CA ASP A 247 13.64 3.34 18.82
C ASP A 247 12.42 4.10 19.36
N MET A 248 11.80 4.87 18.49
CA MET A 248 10.65 5.71 18.83
C MET A 248 9.46 4.89 19.32
N ILE A 249 9.22 3.66 18.81
CA ILE A 249 8.11 2.80 19.25
C ILE A 249 8.34 2.33 20.68
N ALA A 250 9.57 1.92 21.03
CA ALA A 250 9.90 1.54 22.40
C ALA A 250 9.83 2.74 23.38
N GLN A 251 10.21 3.94 22.93
CA GLN A 251 10.06 5.17 23.73
C GLN A 251 8.60 5.48 24.01
N ILE A 252 7.74 5.48 22.99
CA ILE A 252 6.29 5.68 23.11
C ILE A 252 5.68 4.61 24.02
N HIS A 253 6.07 3.35 23.83
CA HIS A 253 5.64 2.24 24.71
C HIS A 253 5.93 2.55 26.17
N ASN A 254 7.16 2.94 26.51
CA ASN A 254 7.55 3.25 27.90
C ASN A 254 6.86 4.50 28.46
N MET A 255 6.43 5.43 27.62
CA MET A 255 5.71 6.63 28.04
C MET A 255 4.23 6.38 28.33
N ILE A 256 3.61 5.46 27.59
CA ILE A 256 2.15 5.25 27.58
C ILE A 256 1.74 4.09 28.49
N MET A 257 2.52 2.98 28.48
CA MET A 257 2.19 1.79 29.23
C MET A 257 2.41 1.99 30.73
N GLN A 258 1.36 1.79 31.51
CA GLN A 258 1.46 1.81 32.97
C GLN A 258 2.16 0.54 33.49
N PRO A 259 2.84 0.61 34.63
CA PRO A 259 3.40 -0.58 35.28
C PRO A 259 2.31 -1.62 35.55
N SER A 260 2.42 -2.79 34.96
CA SER A 260 1.52 -3.92 35.22
C SER A 260 2.15 -4.88 36.22
N ASN A 261 1.32 -5.46 37.06
CA ASN A 261 1.75 -6.55 37.96
C ASN A 261 1.74 -7.88 37.17
N TYR A 262 2.92 -8.44 36.96
CA TYR A 262 3.08 -9.73 36.26
C TYR A 262 3.14 -10.95 37.18
N ASN A 263 2.94 -10.79 38.49
CA ASN A 263 3.00 -11.88 39.44
C ASN A 263 1.62 -12.54 39.61
N LEU A 264 1.63 -13.87 39.73
CA LEU A 264 0.46 -14.60 40.20
C LEU A 264 0.35 -14.50 41.71
N PRO A 265 -0.85 -14.57 42.30
CA PRO A 265 -1.01 -14.74 43.74
C PRO A 265 -0.30 -15.99 44.22
N ASN A 266 0.29 -15.92 45.43
CA ASN A 266 0.95 -17.07 46.02
C ASN A 266 0.00 -18.25 46.08
N ASP A 267 0.48 -19.45 45.77
CA ASP A 267 -0.23 -20.74 45.78
C ASP A 267 -1.37 -20.87 44.73
N LYS A 268 -1.57 -19.92 43.83
CA LYS A 268 -2.64 -19.95 42.81
C LYS A 268 -2.18 -20.52 41.45
N GLY A 269 -0.89 -20.83 41.24
CA GLY A 269 -0.52 -21.40 39.94
C GLY A 269 0.96 -21.33 39.56
N VAL A 270 1.25 -21.48 38.27
CA VAL A 270 2.59 -21.48 37.68
C VAL A 270 2.73 -20.32 36.71
N GLN A 271 3.78 -19.55 36.89
CA GLN A 271 4.16 -18.49 35.95
C GLN A 271 5.24 -18.98 34.99
N LEU A 272 4.96 -18.84 33.70
CA LEU A 272 5.87 -19.10 32.60
C LEU A 272 6.38 -17.74 32.09
N GLN A 273 7.66 -17.51 32.19
CA GLN A 273 8.33 -16.30 31.71
C GLN A 273 9.44 -16.68 30.76
N PHE A 274 9.48 -16.05 29.59
CA PHE A 274 10.39 -16.37 28.50
C PHE A 274 11.36 -15.22 28.27
N LYS A 275 12.63 -15.53 28.00
CA LYS A 275 13.62 -14.57 27.53
C LYS A 275 13.52 -14.46 26.01
N LEU A 276 13.04 -13.34 25.50
CA LEU A 276 12.81 -13.05 24.08
C LEU A 276 13.64 -11.83 23.63
N GLU A 277 14.86 -11.73 24.19
CA GLU A 277 15.79 -10.66 23.87
C GLU A 277 16.11 -10.62 22.38
N GLY A 278 16.14 -9.41 21.80
CA GLY A 278 16.39 -9.22 20.35
C GLY A 278 15.18 -9.37 19.43
N THR A 279 14.00 -9.77 19.93
CA THR A 279 12.77 -9.76 19.16
C THR A 279 12.05 -8.43 19.32
N SER A 280 11.91 -7.67 18.20
CA SER A 280 11.14 -6.42 18.23
C SER A 280 9.64 -6.68 18.30
N LEU A 281 8.87 -5.68 18.76
CA LEU A 281 7.40 -5.78 18.92
C LEU A 281 6.65 -6.11 17.61
N LEU A 282 7.23 -5.79 16.45
CA LEU A 282 6.63 -6.02 15.13
C LEU A 282 7.36 -7.09 14.29
N ALA A 283 8.29 -7.85 14.88
CA ALA A 283 9.10 -8.84 14.16
C ALA A 283 8.40 -10.20 14.01
N PHE A 284 7.26 -10.25 13.33
CA PHE A 284 6.48 -11.50 13.11
C PHE A 284 7.18 -12.52 12.20
N ASN A 285 8.22 -12.11 11.47
CA ASN A 285 9.05 -13.00 10.64
C ASN A 285 9.87 -14.02 11.44
N GLN A 286 9.95 -13.89 12.76
CA GLN A 286 10.64 -14.82 13.68
C GLN A 286 9.69 -15.83 14.32
N ALA A 287 8.50 -16.04 13.76
CA ALA A 287 7.43 -16.85 14.35
C ALA A 287 7.89 -18.25 14.82
N ASP A 288 8.65 -18.97 14.00
CA ASP A 288 9.11 -20.33 14.34
C ASP A 288 10.04 -20.36 15.56
N SER A 289 10.95 -19.40 15.68
CA SER A 289 11.89 -19.31 16.80
C SER A 289 11.15 -18.96 18.09
N VAL A 290 10.27 -17.98 18.04
CA VAL A 290 9.49 -17.52 19.19
C VAL A 290 8.51 -18.60 19.67
N TYR A 291 7.83 -19.30 18.74
CA TYR A 291 7.00 -20.47 19.06
C TYR A 291 7.79 -21.56 19.81
N LYS A 292 8.97 -21.93 19.30
CA LYS A 292 9.82 -22.96 19.94
C LYS A 292 10.25 -22.56 21.35
N ILE A 293 10.58 -21.30 21.60
CA ILE A 293 10.91 -20.80 22.93
C ILE A 293 9.74 -21.01 23.89
N GLY A 294 8.51 -20.66 23.47
CA GLY A 294 7.29 -20.88 24.24
C GLY A 294 7.04 -22.36 24.54
N TYR A 295 7.18 -23.22 23.52
CA TYR A 295 6.97 -24.65 23.64
C TYR A 295 7.96 -25.31 24.60
N TYR A 296 9.26 -25.22 24.33
CA TYR A 296 10.29 -25.86 25.14
C TYR A 296 10.40 -25.25 26.54
N GLY A 297 10.19 -23.94 26.67
CA GLY A 297 10.16 -23.30 27.98
C GLY A 297 8.98 -23.77 28.85
N THR A 298 7.85 -24.12 28.25
CA THR A 298 6.72 -24.72 28.96
C THR A 298 7.00 -26.19 29.31
N VAL A 299 7.55 -26.97 28.37
CA VAL A 299 7.94 -28.36 28.61
C VAL A 299 8.94 -28.45 29.77
N ALA A 300 9.88 -27.53 29.91
CA ALA A 300 10.83 -27.47 31.02
C ALA A 300 10.16 -27.25 32.40
N LYS A 301 8.92 -26.74 32.42
CA LYS A 301 8.13 -26.54 33.63
C LYS A 301 6.98 -27.54 33.80
N ILE A 302 6.85 -28.50 32.88
CA ILE A 302 5.67 -29.36 32.79
C ILE A 302 5.46 -30.21 34.04
N ASP A 303 6.54 -30.72 34.66
CA ASP A 303 6.44 -31.51 35.87
C ASP A 303 5.91 -30.69 37.06
N SER A 304 6.31 -29.42 37.15
CA SER A 304 5.77 -28.50 38.16
C SER A 304 4.29 -28.23 37.95
N ILE A 305 3.86 -28.07 36.68
CA ILE A 305 2.47 -27.91 36.31
C ILE A 305 1.67 -29.19 36.62
N LYS A 306 2.22 -30.38 36.29
CA LYS A 306 1.60 -31.68 36.56
C LYS A 306 1.42 -31.99 38.05
N LYS A 307 2.26 -31.44 38.91
CA LYS A 307 2.16 -31.60 40.38
C LYS A 307 0.98 -30.80 40.94
N LEU A 308 0.67 -29.61 40.36
CA LEU A 308 -0.41 -28.76 40.81
C LEU A 308 -1.77 -29.11 40.19
N ILE A 309 -1.74 -29.59 38.94
CA ILE A 309 -2.96 -29.96 38.19
C ILE A 309 -3.03 -31.47 38.11
N SER A 310 -3.97 -32.08 38.81
CA SER A 310 -4.15 -33.54 38.81
C SER A 310 -5.00 -34.03 37.63
N ARG A 311 -5.93 -33.18 37.14
CA ARG A 311 -6.80 -33.50 36.01
C ARG A 311 -6.01 -33.56 34.70
N ARG A 312 -6.35 -34.56 33.87
CA ARG A 312 -5.79 -34.70 32.51
C ARG A 312 -6.91 -34.80 31.49
N VAL A 313 -6.65 -34.24 30.30
CA VAL A 313 -7.54 -34.30 29.14
C VAL A 313 -6.73 -34.82 27.96
N ALA A 314 -7.17 -35.92 27.38
CA ALA A 314 -6.49 -36.48 26.22
C ALA A 314 -6.60 -35.51 25.01
N PRO A 315 -5.57 -35.35 24.19
CA PRO A 315 -5.62 -34.50 22.99
C PRO A 315 -6.75 -34.86 22.05
N PHE A 316 -7.08 -36.14 21.93
CA PHE A 316 -8.24 -36.60 21.16
C PHE A 316 -9.57 -35.98 21.66
N THR A 317 -9.76 -35.91 22.98
CA THR A 317 -10.95 -35.32 23.58
C THR A 317 -11.05 -33.82 23.27
N VAL A 318 -9.94 -33.10 23.29
CA VAL A 318 -9.90 -31.69 22.93
C VAL A 318 -10.27 -31.51 21.46
N ASN A 319 -9.71 -32.34 20.57
CA ASN A 319 -9.98 -32.29 19.14
C ASN A 319 -11.44 -32.66 18.81
N LEU A 320 -12.00 -33.66 19.50
CA LEU A 320 -13.42 -34.02 19.35
C LEU A 320 -14.33 -32.84 19.79
N LYS A 321 -14.06 -32.24 20.94
CA LYS A 321 -14.79 -31.07 21.43
C LYS A 321 -14.72 -29.91 20.42
N ARG A 322 -13.53 -29.67 19.83
CA ARG A 322 -13.30 -28.66 18.80
C ARG A 322 -14.11 -28.93 17.53
N HIS A 323 -14.10 -30.16 17.06
CA HIS A 323 -14.89 -30.58 15.90
C HIS A 323 -16.41 -30.39 16.15
N LEU A 324 -16.91 -30.82 17.31
CA LEU A 324 -18.33 -30.66 17.71
C LEU A 324 -18.68 -29.17 17.88
N PHE A 325 -17.73 -28.33 18.25
CA PHE A 325 -17.97 -26.90 18.31
C PHE A 325 -18.10 -26.30 16.89
N TYR A 326 -17.20 -26.62 15.98
CA TYR A 326 -17.26 -26.13 14.59
C TYR A 326 -18.48 -26.67 13.81
N SER A 327 -18.95 -27.87 14.07
CA SER A 327 -20.12 -28.43 13.38
C SER A 327 -21.42 -27.64 13.62
N LYS A 328 -21.46 -26.75 14.61
CA LYS A 328 -22.59 -25.88 14.93
C LYS A 328 -22.42 -24.46 14.36
N THR A 329 -21.32 -24.17 13.69
CA THR A 329 -21.04 -22.86 13.17
C THR A 329 -21.89 -22.57 11.93
N PRO A 330 -22.65 -21.45 11.87
CA PRO A 330 -23.51 -21.15 10.74
C PRO A 330 -22.67 -20.80 9.50
N ASP A 331 -23.19 -21.10 8.31
CA ASP A 331 -22.57 -20.75 7.05
C ASP A 331 -22.51 -19.21 6.88
N LEU A 332 -21.36 -18.71 6.45
CA LEU A 332 -21.16 -17.27 6.24
C LEU A 332 -21.77 -16.84 4.89
N ARG A 333 -23.07 -16.56 4.89
CA ARG A 333 -23.82 -16.02 3.76
C ARG A 333 -24.45 -14.69 4.14
N PHE A 334 -24.26 -13.69 3.33
CA PHE A 334 -24.85 -12.36 3.54
C PHE A 334 -26.10 -12.20 2.67
N LYS A 335 -27.10 -11.47 3.18
CA LYS A 335 -28.33 -11.16 2.44
C LYS A 335 -28.62 -9.67 2.37
N GLU A 336 -28.39 -8.96 3.44
CA GLU A 336 -28.70 -7.54 3.58
C GLU A 336 -27.44 -6.74 3.91
N ILE A 337 -27.33 -5.55 3.36
CA ILE A 337 -26.27 -4.59 3.69
C ILE A 337 -26.89 -3.33 4.27
N VAL A 338 -26.49 -2.98 5.48
CA VAL A 338 -26.82 -1.71 6.14
C VAL A 338 -25.57 -0.83 6.13
N ILE A 339 -25.70 0.40 5.66
CA ILE A 339 -24.59 1.35 5.57
C ILE A 339 -24.88 2.52 6.47
N ASN A 340 -24.00 2.76 7.45
CA ASN A 340 -24.08 3.86 8.40
C ASN A 340 -23.01 4.92 8.12
N GLY A 341 -23.21 6.13 8.67
CA GLY A 341 -22.22 7.21 8.66
C GLY A 341 -22.20 8.05 7.38
N VAL A 342 -23.05 7.74 6.40
CA VAL A 342 -23.12 8.44 5.11
C VAL A 342 -24.56 8.68 4.67
N GLY A 343 -24.77 9.67 3.78
CA GLY A 343 -26.09 9.99 3.21
C GLY A 343 -26.53 9.01 2.12
N ASP A 344 -27.78 9.11 1.68
CA ASP A 344 -28.40 8.14 0.76
C ASP A 344 -27.70 8.09 -0.61
N VAL A 345 -27.18 9.20 -1.08
CA VAL A 345 -26.44 9.28 -2.35
C VAL A 345 -25.14 8.48 -2.26
N GLN A 346 -24.42 8.60 -1.14
CA GLN A 346 -23.20 7.86 -0.89
C GLN A 346 -23.48 6.37 -0.63
N LYS A 347 -24.61 6.03 0.04
CA LYS A 347 -25.05 4.63 0.18
C LYS A 347 -25.26 3.98 -1.19
N ALA A 348 -25.95 4.66 -2.10
CA ALA A 348 -26.15 4.17 -3.47
C ALA A 348 -24.81 3.94 -4.19
N TYR A 349 -23.85 4.86 -4.04
CA TYR A 349 -22.50 4.69 -4.57
C TYR A 349 -21.83 3.42 -4.02
N ILE A 350 -21.84 3.24 -2.69
CA ILE A 350 -21.21 2.08 -2.03
C ILE A 350 -21.86 0.78 -2.49
N LEU A 351 -23.19 0.69 -2.53
CA LEU A 351 -23.92 -0.48 -3.01
C LEU A 351 -23.56 -0.83 -4.46
N ASN A 352 -23.45 0.16 -5.32
CA ASN A 352 -23.05 -0.04 -6.71
C ASN A 352 -21.62 -0.60 -6.82
N VAL A 353 -20.66 -0.09 -6.02
CA VAL A 353 -19.29 -0.60 -6.03
C VAL A 353 -19.23 -2.03 -5.48
N LEU A 354 -20.06 -2.36 -4.49
CA LEU A 354 -20.20 -3.71 -3.96
C LEU A 354 -20.94 -4.65 -4.94
N ASN A 355 -21.51 -4.11 -6.03
CA ASN A 355 -22.35 -4.83 -7.00
C ASN A 355 -23.53 -5.54 -6.33
N GLN A 356 -24.16 -4.87 -5.34
CA GLN A 356 -25.25 -5.42 -4.54
C GLN A 356 -26.51 -4.55 -4.69
N ASP A 357 -27.59 -5.16 -5.12
CA ASP A 357 -28.93 -4.52 -5.19
C ASP A 357 -29.79 -4.85 -3.96
N GLY A 358 -29.25 -5.59 -2.99
CA GLY A 358 -29.94 -6.00 -1.77
C GLY A 358 -30.90 -7.18 -1.93
N SER A 359 -31.02 -7.76 -3.12
CA SER A 359 -32.02 -8.80 -3.41
C SER A 359 -31.49 -10.24 -3.38
N LYS A 360 -30.16 -10.44 -3.40
CA LYS A 360 -29.54 -11.76 -3.52
C LYS A 360 -28.57 -12.05 -2.38
N TYR A 361 -28.45 -13.36 -2.06
CA TYR A 361 -27.36 -13.80 -1.20
C TYR A 361 -26.00 -13.62 -1.89
N PHE A 362 -25.01 -13.19 -1.14
CA PHE A 362 -23.64 -13.04 -1.62
C PHE A 362 -22.62 -13.64 -0.63
N SER A 363 -21.48 -14.03 -1.16
CA SER A 363 -20.41 -14.66 -0.38
C SER A 363 -19.47 -13.63 0.25
N LEU A 364 -18.64 -14.10 1.18
CA LEU A 364 -17.55 -13.30 1.72
C LEU A 364 -16.56 -12.86 0.64
N GLU A 365 -16.28 -13.70 -0.38
CA GLU A 365 -15.35 -13.35 -1.46
C GLU A 365 -15.92 -12.26 -2.38
N ASP A 366 -17.22 -12.31 -2.69
CA ASP A 366 -17.89 -11.23 -3.43
C ASP A 366 -17.79 -9.90 -2.68
N PHE A 367 -18.05 -9.92 -1.37
CA PHE A 367 -17.89 -8.75 -0.50
C PHE A 367 -16.44 -8.26 -0.45
N LYS A 368 -15.46 -9.17 -0.35
CA LYS A 368 -14.05 -8.86 -0.26
C LYS A 368 -13.55 -8.03 -1.44
N ILE A 369 -13.94 -8.41 -2.65
CA ILE A 369 -13.58 -7.69 -3.87
C ILE A 369 -14.12 -6.25 -3.83
N GLY A 370 -15.40 -6.08 -3.51
CA GLY A 370 -16.04 -4.77 -3.41
C GLY A 370 -15.47 -3.92 -2.26
N TYR A 371 -15.22 -4.54 -1.11
CA TYR A 371 -14.64 -3.88 0.06
C TYR A 371 -13.27 -3.25 -0.24
N PHE A 372 -12.38 -3.99 -0.90
CA PHE A 372 -11.07 -3.45 -1.26
C PHE A 372 -11.14 -2.43 -2.39
N LYS A 373 -12.09 -2.53 -3.32
CA LYS A 373 -12.36 -1.46 -4.29
C LYS A 373 -12.79 -0.16 -3.60
N LEU A 374 -13.71 -0.24 -2.64
CA LEU A 374 -14.12 0.91 -1.82
C LEU A 374 -12.94 1.51 -1.06
N SER A 375 -12.08 0.68 -0.49
CA SER A 375 -10.91 1.12 0.25
C SER A 375 -9.86 1.84 -0.61
N ALA A 376 -9.86 1.63 -1.92
CA ALA A 376 -9.01 2.32 -2.87
C ALA A 376 -9.52 3.75 -3.18
N ASP A 377 -10.78 4.06 -2.89
CA ASP A 377 -11.32 5.41 -3.01
C ASP A 377 -10.88 6.28 -1.82
N LYS A 378 -9.97 7.21 -2.07
CA LYS A 378 -9.37 8.10 -1.05
C LYS A 378 -10.39 8.96 -0.28
N LYS A 379 -11.63 9.06 -0.75
CA LYS A 379 -12.71 9.76 -0.05
C LYS A 379 -13.27 8.95 1.12
N ILE A 380 -13.10 7.65 1.06
CA ILE A 380 -13.48 6.74 2.14
C ILE A 380 -12.29 6.61 3.08
N THR A 381 -12.37 7.24 4.23
CA THR A 381 -11.29 7.27 5.21
C THR A 381 -11.32 6.07 6.14
N GLU A 382 -12.48 5.43 6.27
CA GLU A 382 -12.65 4.23 7.08
C GLU A 382 -13.87 3.41 6.65
N ILE A 383 -13.73 2.10 6.69
CA ILE A 383 -14.83 1.14 6.58
C ILE A 383 -14.62 0.10 7.68
N ILE A 384 -15.58 -0.01 8.60
CA ILE A 384 -15.58 -1.04 9.63
C ILE A 384 -16.76 -1.97 9.33
N PRO A 385 -16.50 -3.21 8.88
CA PRO A 385 -17.55 -4.18 8.58
C PRO A 385 -17.90 -5.00 9.82
N HIS A 386 -19.18 -5.13 10.11
CA HIS A 386 -19.75 -6.03 11.12
C HIS A 386 -20.77 -6.94 10.49
N ALA A 387 -21.07 -8.07 11.12
CA ALA A 387 -22.12 -8.94 10.65
C ALA A 387 -22.96 -9.48 11.82
N ILE A 388 -24.28 -9.43 11.67
CA ILE A 388 -25.25 -9.92 12.64
C ILE A 388 -26.01 -11.08 12.03
N TYR A 389 -25.99 -12.23 12.70
CA TYR A 389 -26.71 -13.41 12.28
C TYR A 389 -28.21 -13.28 12.54
N ASN A 390 -28.99 -13.69 11.58
CA ASN A 390 -30.45 -13.77 11.68
C ASN A 390 -30.90 -15.26 11.65
N ASP A 391 -31.38 -15.73 12.78
CA ASP A 391 -31.84 -17.14 12.94
C ASP A 391 -33.00 -17.49 11.99
N SER A 392 -33.85 -16.51 11.62
CA SER A 392 -35.06 -16.76 10.84
C SER A 392 -34.79 -17.16 9.39
N ASP A 393 -33.76 -16.62 8.78
CA ASP A 393 -33.39 -16.90 7.38
C ASP A 393 -31.99 -17.51 7.23
N GLN A 394 -31.34 -17.85 8.35
CA GLN A 394 -30.03 -18.47 8.42
C GLN A 394 -28.96 -17.72 7.61
N SER A 395 -28.98 -16.39 7.65
CA SER A 395 -28.07 -15.53 6.94
C SER A 395 -27.54 -14.42 7.83
N PHE A 396 -26.50 -13.74 7.35
CA PHE A 396 -25.94 -12.59 8.02
C PHE A 396 -26.40 -11.29 7.37
N ARG A 397 -26.76 -10.32 8.21
CA ARG A 397 -26.86 -8.91 7.83
C ARG A 397 -25.50 -8.29 7.96
N LEU A 398 -24.94 -7.75 6.86
CA LEU A 398 -23.69 -7.01 6.86
C LEU A 398 -23.96 -5.55 7.22
N ILE A 399 -23.21 -5.02 8.17
CA ILE A 399 -23.27 -3.62 8.59
C ILE A 399 -21.92 -2.97 8.27
N LEU A 400 -21.94 -1.88 7.53
CA LEU A 400 -20.75 -1.12 7.18
C LEU A 400 -20.83 0.26 7.85
N ASP A 401 -19.96 0.49 8.82
CA ASP A 401 -19.77 1.81 9.38
C ASP A 401 -18.71 2.54 8.55
N VAL A 402 -19.16 3.51 7.74
CA VAL A 402 -18.34 4.19 6.76
C VAL A 402 -18.10 5.63 7.18
N THR A 403 -16.85 6.04 7.19
CA THR A 403 -16.47 7.45 7.35
C THR A 403 -15.97 7.97 6.01
N MET A 404 -16.62 9.01 5.52
CA MET A 404 -16.23 9.72 4.31
C MET A 404 -15.93 11.17 4.63
N GLU A 405 -14.92 11.70 3.97
CA GLU A 405 -14.55 13.11 4.13
C GLU A 405 -14.38 13.75 2.76
N ASN A 406 -15.13 14.82 2.50
CA ASN A 406 -14.74 15.77 1.48
C ASN A 406 -13.50 16.48 1.99
N SER A 407 -12.45 16.52 1.18
CA SER A 407 -11.18 17.06 1.65
C SER A 407 -10.48 17.86 0.57
N ILE A 408 -9.78 18.90 1.01
CA ILE A 408 -8.72 19.53 0.23
C ILE A 408 -7.45 18.73 0.49
N LEU A 409 -6.81 18.30 -0.57
CA LEU A 409 -5.51 17.63 -0.53
C LEU A 409 -4.44 18.64 -0.86
N LEU A 410 -3.41 18.74 -0.03
CA LEU A 410 -2.23 19.54 -0.32
C LEU A 410 -1.04 18.59 -0.42
N SER A 411 -0.34 18.67 -1.53
CA SER A 411 0.81 17.82 -1.83
C SER A 411 2.06 18.66 -2.02
N ILE A 412 3.16 18.20 -1.47
CA ILE A 412 4.48 18.78 -1.69
C ILE A 412 5.44 17.66 -2.06
N GLY A 413 6.33 17.94 -3.02
CA GLY A 413 7.37 17.03 -3.44
C GLY A 413 8.53 17.77 -4.06
N ALA A 414 9.62 17.07 -4.27
CA ALA A 414 10.80 17.64 -4.92
C ALA A 414 11.67 16.54 -5.54
N ASN A 415 12.59 16.97 -6.39
CA ASN A 415 13.82 16.27 -6.70
C ASN A 415 14.98 17.25 -6.48
N ILE A 416 15.85 16.94 -5.51
CA ILE A 416 17.07 17.69 -5.25
C ILE A 416 18.21 16.90 -5.87
N SER A 417 18.91 17.47 -6.83
CA SER A 417 19.95 16.81 -7.62
C SER A 417 21.24 17.59 -7.57
N SER A 418 22.35 16.86 -7.59
CA SER A 418 23.67 17.43 -7.84
C SER A 418 23.84 17.94 -9.29
N THR A 419 22.88 17.62 -10.15
CA THR A 419 22.78 18.09 -11.54
C THR A 419 21.64 19.10 -11.69
N ASN A 420 21.32 19.48 -12.93
CA ASN A 420 20.24 20.44 -13.21
C ASN A 420 18.83 19.87 -13.06
N ALA A 421 18.68 18.59 -12.68
CA ALA A 421 17.41 17.93 -12.50
C ALA A 421 16.66 18.34 -11.19
N ASN A 422 16.92 19.54 -10.69
CA ASN A 422 16.23 20.08 -9.53
C ASN A 422 14.78 20.45 -9.90
N GLN A 423 13.83 19.98 -9.10
CA GLN A 423 12.41 20.22 -9.32
C GLN A 423 11.69 20.33 -7.98
N LEU A 424 10.86 21.34 -7.82
CA LEU A 424 9.86 21.46 -6.76
C LEU A 424 8.50 21.10 -7.34
N TYR A 425 7.68 20.41 -6.58
CA TYR A 425 6.30 20.10 -6.92
C TYR A 425 5.37 20.57 -5.81
N LEU A 426 4.31 21.26 -6.18
CA LEU A 426 3.20 21.66 -5.32
C LEU A 426 1.89 21.19 -5.96
N GLY A 427 1.07 20.51 -5.20
CA GLY A 427 -0.23 20.04 -5.66
C GLY A 427 -1.34 20.47 -4.72
N ALA A 428 -2.46 20.89 -5.28
CA ALA A 428 -3.71 21.09 -4.57
C ALA A 428 -4.79 20.24 -5.22
N GLY A 429 -5.56 19.51 -4.41
CA GLY A 429 -6.64 18.67 -4.88
C GLY A 429 -7.91 18.91 -4.06
N TYR A 430 -9.06 18.75 -4.69
CA TYR A 430 -10.35 18.74 -4.02
C TYR A 430 -11.10 17.49 -4.44
N GLN A 431 -11.51 16.70 -3.47
CA GLN A 431 -12.27 15.48 -3.74
C GLN A 431 -13.61 15.51 -3.02
N VAL A 432 -14.64 15.15 -3.77
CA VAL A 432 -16.02 15.14 -3.28
C VAL A 432 -16.75 13.93 -3.83
N LEU A 433 -17.60 13.34 -3.00
CA LEU A 433 -18.51 12.29 -3.40
C LEU A 433 -19.94 12.77 -3.25
N ASN A 434 -20.56 13.02 -4.41
CA ASN A 434 -22.00 13.24 -4.53
C ASN A 434 -22.62 12.03 -5.26
N ARG A 435 -23.47 12.26 -6.26
CA ARG A 435 -24.05 11.20 -7.11
C ARG A 435 -22.97 10.38 -7.84
N PHE A 436 -21.81 10.97 -8.10
CA PHE A 436 -20.60 10.33 -8.63
C PHE A 436 -19.38 10.92 -7.96
N SER A 437 -18.30 10.17 -7.97
CA SER A 437 -17.03 10.54 -7.37
C SER A 437 -16.33 11.58 -8.25
N GLN A 438 -15.92 12.71 -7.69
CA GLN A 438 -15.27 13.81 -8.39
C GLN A 438 -13.92 14.11 -7.77
N TYR A 439 -12.96 14.44 -8.61
CA TYR A 439 -11.63 14.85 -8.20
C TYR A 439 -11.17 16.02 -9.08
N TYR A 440 -10.78 17.10 -8.46
CA TYR A 440 -10.21 18.28 -9.09
C TYR A 440 -8.78 18.45 -8.58
N SER A 441 -7.84 18.80 -9.45
CA SER A 441 -6.48 19.11 -9.02
C SER A 441 -5.85 20.25 -9.81
N ALA A 442 -4.94 20.93 -9.12
CA ALA A 442 -3.99 21.89 -9.67
C ALA A 442 -2.60 21.49 -9.22
N ASP A 443 -1.73 21.17 -10.16
CA ASP A 443 -0.40 20.68 -9.94
C ASP A 443 0.61 21.63 -10.58
N ALA A 444 1.61 22.10 -9.81
CA ALA A 444 2.66 22.99 -10.27
C ALA A 444 4.03 22.31 -10.14
N TYR A 445 4.78 22.34 -11.21
CA TYR A 445 6.15 21.86 -11.32
C TYR A 445 7.07 23.06 -11.55
N MET A 446 8.07 23.24 -10.72
CA MET A 446 9.02 24.36 -10.79
C MET A 446 10.44 23.82 -10.76
N GLY A 447 11.17 23.98 -11.85
CA GLY A 447 12.53 23.46 -11.98
C GLY A 447 13.33 24.18 -13.05
N LYS A 448 14.63 23.87 -13.12
CA LYS A 448 15.49 24.45 -14.16
C LYS A 448 15.12 23.93 -15.55
N ILE A 449 14.72 22.65 -15.66
CA ILE A 449 14.43 22.00 -16.93
C ILE A 449 12.95 22.11 -17.27
N LEU A 450 12.07 21.84 -16.31
CA LEU A 450 10.62 21.84 -16.50
C LEU A 450 9.93 22.79 -15.52
N ASN A 451 9.14 23.69 -16.07
CA ASN A 451 8.11 24.44 -15.35
C ASN A 451 6.76 24.07 -15.97
N ALA A 452 5.79 23.64 -15.17
CA ALA A 452 4.49 23.25 -15.68
C ALA A 452 3.37 23.56 -14.68
N ILE A 453 2.17 23.78 -15.21
CA ILE A 453 0.92 23.85 -14.45
C ILE A 453 -0.06 22.92 -15.13
N ASP A 454 -0.61 21.98 -14.36
CA ASP A 454 -1.62 21.04 -14.79
C ASP A 454 -2.90 21.27 -13.97
N LEU A 455 -4.02 21.48 -14.64
CA LEU A 455 -5.35 21.51 -14.05
C LEU A 455 -6.09 20.26 -14.53
N SER A 456 -6.66 19.49 -13.62
CA SER A 456 -7.40 18.27 -13.95
C SER A 456 -8.74 18.20 -13.23
N SER A 457 -9.77 17.81 -13.96
CA SER A 457 -11.09 17.48 -13.41
C SER A 457 -11.43 16.06 -13.83
N LYS A 458 -11.74 15.17 -12.88
CA LYS A 458 -12.03 13.77 -13.15
C LYS A 458 -13.35 13.36 -12.50
N PHE A 459 -14.25 12.82 -13.29
CA PHE A 459 -15.60 12.42 -12.92
C PHE A 459 -15.73 10.91 -13.08
N TYR A 460 -15.90 10.17 -11.98
CA TYR A 460 -16.06 8.73 -11.97
C TYR A 460 -17.54 8.36 -11.92
N PHE A 461 -17.98 7.61 -12.90
CA PHE A 461 -19.34 7.09 -12.97
C PHE A 461 -19.36 5.65 -12.50
N THR A 462 -20.26 5.35 -11.59
CA THR A 462 -20.45 3.99 -11.07
C THR A 462 -21.60 3.31 -11.78
N GLY A 463 -21.39 2.11 -12.23
CA GLY A 463 -22.33 1.24 -12.87
C GLY A 463 -21.76 -0.18 -12.85
N ASN A 464 -22.34 -1.12 -13.60
CA ASN A 464 -21.81 -2.48 -13.73
C ASN A 464 -20.33 -2.51 -14.16
N LYS A 465 -19.88 -1.47 -14.88
CA LYS A 465 -18.47 -1.23 -15.19
C LYS A 465 -18.13 0.21 -14.80
N PRO A 466 -17.12 0.43 -13.95
CA PRO A 466 -16.69 1.78 -13.59
C PRO A 466 -16.13 2.51 -14.82
N GLN A 467 -16.44 3.78 -14.95
CA GLN A 467 -16.04 4.63 -16.07
C GLN A 467 -15.61 5.99 -15.51
N TYR A 468 -14.80 6.73 -16.25
CA TYR A 468 -14.56 8.12 -15.94
C TYR A 468 -14.43 9.01 -17.16
N LEU A 469 -14.76 10.28 -16.99
CA LEU A 469 -14.42 11.36 -17.89
C LEU A 469 -13.39 12.25 -17.20
N SER A 470 -12.28 12.59 -17.87
CA SER A 470 -11.34 13.60 -17.39
C SER A 470 -11.21 14.75 -18.39
N LEU A 471 -11.04 15.93 -17.84
CA LEU A 471 -10.70 17.16 -18.54
C LEU A 471 -9.39 17.67 -17.96
N ASP A 472 -8.36 17.78 -18.78
CA ASP A 472 -7.02 18.16 -18.37
C ASP A 472 -6.55 19.37 -19.20
N VAL A 473 -6.11 20.42 -18.53
CA VAL A 473 -5.49 21.61 -19.13
C VAL A 473 -4.07 21.69 -18.62
N SER A 474 -3.12 21.71 -19.54
CA SER A 474 -1.69 21.73 -19.20
C SER A 474 -1.00 22.86 -19.94
N THR A 475 -0.10 23.55 -19.22
CA THR A 475 0.89 24.43 -19.84
C THR A 475 2.26 24.11 -19.26
N MET A 476 3.25 24.00 -20.14
CA MET A 476 4.58 23.58 -19.74
C MET A 476 5.66 24.25 -20.57
N HIS A 477 6.80 24.44 -19.92
CA HIS A 477 8.00 25.05 -20.49
C HIS A 477 9.20 24.18 -20.15
N TYR A 478 9.80 23.58 -21.18
CA TYR A 478 11.06 22.85 -21.09
C TYR A 478 12.21 23.76 -21.49
N ASN A 479 13.28 23.75 -20.69
CA ASN A 479 14.49 24.51 -20.94
C ASN A 479 15.72 23.61 -20.81
N PHE A 480 16.23 23.11 -21.92
CA PHE A 480 17.39 22.23 -21.95
C PHE A 480 18.73 23.00 -22.03
N PHE A 481 18.68 24.32 -22.07
CA PHE A 481 19.90 25.18 -22.18
C PHE A 481 20.69 25.29 -20.88
N GLN A 482 20.09 25.16 -19.71
CA GLN A 482 20.72 25.38 -18.42
C GLN A 482 21.46 24.16 -17.86
N GLY A 483 22.20 23.43 -18.71
CA GLY A 483 22.82 22.17 -18.37
C GLY A 483 24.26 22.29 -17.82
N GLU A 484 24.51 22.96 -16.70
CA GLU A 484 25.80 22.83 -16.00
C GLU A 484 25.71 21.71 -14.94
N ASN A 485 26.55 20.68 -15.06
CA ASN A 485 26.79 19.73 -13.99
C ASN A 485 27.66 20.35 -12.92
N LEU A 486 27.33 20.18 -11.64
CA LEU A 486 28.12 20.67 -10.50
C LEU A 486 29.55 20.13 -10.47
N PHE A 487 29.83 18.99 -11.11
CA PHE A 487 31.11 18.28 -11.07
C PHE A 487 31.80 18.17 -12.44
N TYR A 488 31.10 18.46 -13.54
CA TYR A 488 31.63 18.33 -14.89
C TYR A 488 31.10 19.42 -15.82
N SER A 489 31.97 20.10 -16.53
CA SER A 489 31.57 20.94 -17.65
C SER A 489 31.23 20.06 -18.85
N THR A 490 30.00 20.00 -19.24
CA THR A 490 29.60 19.40 -20.53
C THR A 490 29.65 20.47 -21.62
N ASP A 491 29.97 20.05 -22.85
CA ASP A 491 29.76 20.90 -24.02
C ASP A 491 28.34 21.48 -23.98
N ARG A 492 28.19 22.78 -24.12
CA ARG A 492 26.89 23.44 -24.05
C ARG A 492 25.99 22.86 -25.15
N PRO A 493 24.80 22.32 -24.80
CA PRO A 493 23.85 21.86 -25.80
C PRO A 493 23.41 23.04 -26.69
N ALA A 494 22.95 22.74 -27.91
CA ALA A 494 22.27 23.73 -28.71
C ALA A 494 21.11 24.31 -27.90
N PHE A 495 20.88 25.63 -27.98
CA PHE A 495 19.76 26.26 -27.26
C PHE A 495 18.44 25.65 -27.69
N ILE A 496 17.71 25.08 -26.75
CA ILE A 496 16.40 24.46 -27.01
C ILE A 496 15.45 24.79 -25.87
N LYS A 497 14.36 25.48 -26.22
CA LYS A 497 13.21 25.69 -25.33
C LYS A 497 11.96 25.17 -26.02
N GLN A 498 11.12 24.45 -25.29
CA GLN A 498 9.86 23.93 -25.79
C GLN A 498 8.72 24.40 -24.90
N ASN A 499 7.68 24.99 -25.48
CA ASN A 499 6.46 25.37 -24.81
C ASN A 499 5.32 24.52 -25.34
N GLU A 500 4.52 23.95 -24.45
CA GLU A 500 3.30 23.23 -24.80
C GLU A 500 2.12 23.77 -23.98
N SER A 501 1.01 24.07 -24.61
CA SER A 501 -0.24 24.42 -23.95
C SER A 501 -1.36 23.69 -24.64
N PHE A 502 -2.11 22.86 -23.90
CA PHE A 502 -3.11 21.99 -24.50
C PHE A 502 -4.25 21.65 -23.54
N LEU A 503 -5.35 21.23 -24.14
CA LEU A 503 -6.52 20.64 -23.52
C LEU A 503 -6.61 19.18 -23.94
N LYS A 504 -6.85 18.26 -22.99
CA LYS A 504 -7.17 16.85 -23.25
C LYS A 504 -8.49 16.47 -22.57
N ILE A 505 -9.35 15.79 -23.33
CA ILE A 505 -10.56 15.13 -22.83
C ILE A 505 -10.30 13.63 -22.94
N ARG A 506 -10.46 12.88 -21.85
CA ARG A 506 -10.24 11.43 -21.83
C ARG A 506 -11.44 10.71 -21.23
N TYR A 507 -11.88 9.66 -21.92
CA TYR A 507 -12.90 8.75 -21.43
C TYR A 507 -12.23 7.42 -21.07
N GLY A 508 -12.32 7.00 -19.83
CA GLY A 508 -11.64 5.84 -19.28
C GLY A 508 -12.59 4.68 -19.00
N LEU A 509 -12.16 3.49 -19.37
CA LEU A 509 -12.82 2.21 -19.16
C LEU A 509 -11.85 1.21 -18.50
N PRO A 510 -12.32 0.30 -17.64
CA PRO A 510 -11.49 -0.81 -17.18
C PRO A 510 -11.17 -1.74 -18.37
N PHE A 511 -9.94 -2.23 -18.40
CA PHE A 511 -9.46 -3.14 -19.44
C PHE A 511 -8.71 -4.29 -18.79
N LEU A 512 -9.14 -5.53 -19.03
CA LEU A 512 -8.67 -6.71 -18.31
C LEU A 512 -8.83 -6.55 -16.79
N GLU A 513 -8.27 -7.45 -16.00
CA GLU A 513 -8.44 -7.44 -14.54
C GLU A 513 -7.71 -6.27 -13.84
N ASN A 514 -6.59 -5.80 -14.40
CA ASN A 514 -5.69 -4.84 -13.75
C ASN A 514 -5.22 -3.71 -14.69
N GLY A 515 -6.07 -3.29 -15.61
CA GLY A 515 -5.72 -2.26 -16.58
C GLY A 515 -6.84 -1.26 -16.84
N LYS A 516 -6.50 -0.21 -17.54
CA LYS A 516 -7.42 0.81 -18.04
C LYS A 516 -7.21 1.03 -19.54
N MET A 517 -8.29 1.34 -20.24
CA MET A 517 -8.31 1.88 -21.59
C MET A 517 -8.80 3.32 -21.50
N GLU A 518 -8.10 4.23 -22.14
CA GLU A 518 -8.49 5.64 -22.26
C GLU A 518 -8.65 5.98 -23.75
N LEU A 519 -9.80 6.58 -24.11
CA LEU A 519 -10.04 7.23 -25.39
C LEU A 519 -9.86 8.73 -25.19
N GLY A 520 -9.00 9.36 -25.98
CA GLY A 520 -8.62 10.76 -25.80
C GLY A 520 -8.84 11.61 -27.04
N LEU A 521 -9.28 12.84 -26.79
CA LEU A 521 -9.24 13.92 -27.78
C LEU A 521 -8.45 15.08 -27.18
N SER A 522 -7.53 15.67 -27.95
CA SER A 522 -6.75 16.80 -27.47
C SER A 522 -6.53 17.85 -28.56
N GLY A 523 -6.40 19.10 -28.13
CA GLY A 523 -6.04 20.23 -28.98
C GLY A 523 -5.08 21.14 -28.25
N GLY A 524 -4.09 21.69 -28.95
CA GLY A 524 -3.10 22.55 -28.33
C GLY A 524 -2.14 23.24 -29.27
N PHE A 525 -1.33 24.09 -28.65
CA PHE A 525 -0.30 24.87 -29.30
C PHE A 525 1.06 24.50 -28.71
N LEU A 526 2.01 24.21 -29.58
CA LEU A 526 3.39 23.93 -29.20
C LEU A 526 4.30 24.96 -29.86
N THR A 527 5.35 25.35 -29.19
CA THR A 527 6.33 26.30 -29.74
C THR A 527 7.74 25.85 -29.34
N ASP A 528 8.57 25.61 -30.34
CA ASP A 528 9.98 25.31 -30.15
C ASP A 528 10.84 26.52 -30.52
N TYR A 529 11.80 26.88 -29.66
CA TYR A 529 12.83 27.82 -29.92
C TYR A 529 14.16 27.10 -29.92
N TYR A 530 14.99 27.27 -30.96
CA TYR A 530 16.25 26.56 -31.08
C TYR A 530 17.26 27.32 -31.96
N MET A 531 18.51 26.92 -31.84
CA MET A 531 19.57 27.33 -32.75
C MET A 531 20.00 26.13 -33.60
N GLN A 532 20.23 26.33 -34.89
CA GLN A 532 20.66 25.26 -35.77
C GLN A 532 22.14 24.90 -35.61
N THR A 533 22.96 25.80 -35.05
CA THR A 533 24.40 25.61 -34.85
C THR A 533 24.78 25.88 -33.41
N LYS A 534 25.84 25.23 -32.92
CA LYS A 534 26.46 25.56 -31.64
C LYS A 534 27.27 26.85 -31.81
N LEU A 535 26.76 27.98 -31.33
CA LEU A 535 27.45 29.26 -31.35
C LEU A 535 28.08 29.56 -29.99
N GLU A 536 29.28 30.19 -29.97
CA GLU A 536 29.98 30.61 -28.73
C GLU A 536 29.36 31.87 -28.10
N SER A 537 28.60 32.67 -28.87
CA SER A 537 27.89 33.84 -28.39
C SER A 537 26.42 33.80 -28.76
N PHE A 538 25.56 34.17 -27.81
CA PHE A 538 24.10 34.17 -27.98
C PHE A 538 23.61 35.60 -28.19
N ASP A 539 23.08 35.86 -29.37
CA ASP A 539 22.26 37.03 -29.59
C ASP A 539 20.77 36.61 -29.55
N SER A 540 19.97 37.22 -28.69
CA SER A 540 18.60 36.86 -28.43
C SER A 540 17.63 37.03 -29.62
N GLU A 541 18.09 37.69 -30.67
CA GLU A 541 17.30 37.98 -31.88
C GLU A 541 17.46 36.93 -32.99
N SER A 542 18.35 35.93 -32.82
CA SER A 542 18.70 34.96 -33.87
C SER A 542 18.14 33.55 -33.70
N PHE A 543 17.02 33.38 -32.97
CA PHE A 543 16.45 32.07 -32.79
C PHE A 543 15.48 31.68 -33.91
N ASP A 544 15.62 30.45 -34.39
CA ASP A 544 14.57 29.78 -35.13
C ASP A 544 13.38 29.45 -34.25
N ARG A 545 12.19 29.58 -34.79
CA ARG A 545 10.94 29.31 -34.08
C ARG A 545 9.97 28.48 -34.91
N SER A 546 9.62 27.29 -34.39
CA SER A 546 8.54 26.47 -34.94
C SER A 546 7.30 26.53 -34.06
N LEU A 547 6.17 26.88 -34.63
CA LEU A 547 4.86 26.93 -33.96
C LEU A 547 3.98 25.83 -34.55
N TYR A 548 3.36 25.07 -33.69
CA TYR A 548 2.46 23.99 -34.05
C TYR A 548 1.09 24.25 -33.48
N SER A 549 0.06 24.18 -34.31
CA SER A 549 -1.34 24.12 -33.90
C SER A 549 -1.87 22.74 -34.24
N LEU A 550 -2.09 21.92 -33.21
CA LEU A 550 -2.35 20.50 -33.34
C LEU A 550 -3.64 20.09 -32.66
N TRP A 551 -4.30 19.11 -33.24
CA TRP A 551 -5.29 18.29 -32.54
C TRP A 551 -4.91 16.81 -32.67
N SER A 552 -5.37 15.99 -31.71
CA SER A 552 -5.11 14.56 -31.76
C SER A 552 -6.29 13.75 -31.24
N ALA A 553 -6.44 12.54 -31.80
CA ALA A 553 -7.27 11.48 -31.24
C ALA A 553 -6.36 10.34 -30.77
N SER A 554 -6.61 9.78 -29.60
CA SER A 554 -5.74 8.78 -29.00
C SER A 554 -6.51 7.61 -28.38
N VAL A 555 -5.88 6.46 -28.38
CA VAL A 555 -6.25 5.31 -27.57
C VAL A 555 -5.04 4.89 -26.72
N ARG A 556 -5.25 4.67 -25.43
CA ARG A 556 -4.21 4.26 -24.48
C ARG A 556 -4.69 3.04 -23.69
N PHE A 557 -3.87 2.03 -23.63
CA PHE A 557 -4.01 0.88 -22.74
C PHE A 557 -2.87 0.91 -21.73
N GLU A 558 -3.17 0.80 -20.45
CA GLU A 558 -2.14 0.76 -19.43
C GLU A 558 -2.52 -0.15 -18.27
N SER A 559 -1.55 -0.94 -17.80
CA SER A 559 -1.59 -1.69 -16.56
C SER A 559 -0.29 -1.44 -15.81
N ASN A 560 -0.36 -1.09 -14.50
CA ASN A 560 0.81 -0.73 -13.72
C ASN A 560 0.63 -1.11 -12.25
N ASN A 561 1.32 -2.16 -11.81
CA ASN A 561 1.38 -2.59 -10.42
C ASN A 561 2.81 -2.52 -9.83
N LEU A 562 3.66 -1.66 -10.39
CA LEU A 562 4.98 -1.39 -9.82
C LEU A 562 4.85 -0.89 -8.38
N ASN A 563 5.76 -1.35 -7.51
CA ASN A 563 5.72 -1.05 -6.07
C ASN A 563 6.07 0.40 -5.73
N ILE A 564 6.90 1.07 -6.53
CA ILE A 564 7.31 2.48 -6.35
C ILE A 564 7.29 3.21 -7.69
N LYS A 565 7.17 4.55 -7.61
CA LYS A 565 7.07 5.46 -8.77
C LYS A 565 8.36 5.50 -9.59
N GLN A 566 9.51 5.38 -8.93
CA GLN A 566 10.86 5.46 -9.50
C GLN A 566 11.73 4.42 -8.79
N TYR A 567 12.63 3.77 -9.49
CA TYR A 567 13.48 2.68 -9.01
C TYR A 567 12.68 1.46 -8.50
N ALA A 568 11.62 1.07 -9.21
CA ALA A 568 10.83 -0.09 -8.87
C ALA A 568 11.67 -1.37 -8.76
N THR A 569 11.29 -2.24 -7.82
CA THR A 569 11.96 -3.53 -7.57
C THR A 569 11.02 -4.72 -7.73
N THR A 570 9.72 -4.49 -7.77
CA THR A 570 8.71 -5.53 -7.98
C THR A 570 7.56 -4.99 -8.81
N GLY A 571 6.85 -5.90 -9.49
CA GLY A 571 5.67 -5.58 -10.26
C GLY A 571 5.89 -5.62 -11.77
N LEU A 572 4.87 -5.18 -12.48
CA LEU A 572 4.81 -5.15 -13.93
C LEU A 572 4.05 -3.90 -14.38
N ARG A 573 4.63 -3.17 -15.30
CA ARG A 573 3.96 -2.12 -16.07
C ARG A 573 3.92 -2.52 -17.52
N ARG A 574 2.80 -2.29 -18.17
CA ARG A 574 2.62 -2.44 -19.63
C ARG A 574 1.77 -1.29 -20.13
N TYR A 575 2.14 -0.75 -21.27
CA TYR A 575 1.33 0.29 -21.92
C TYR A 575 1.39 0.15 -23.43
N PHE A 576 0.36 0.64 -24.08
CA PHE A 576 0.27 0.80 -25.52
C PHE A 576 -0.53 2.08 -25.80
N ILE A 577 -0.01 2.96 -26.65
CA ILE A 577 -0.63 4.24 -26.98
C ILE A 577 -0.63 4.37 -28.50
N GLY A 578 -1.79 4.61 -29.07
CA GLY A 578 -1.94 5.02 -30.47
C GLY A 578 -2.48 6.44 -30.53
N GLN A 579 -1.84 7.32 -31.28
CA GLN A 579 -2.27 8.70 -31.51
C GLN A 579 -2.32 9.01 -32.99
N PHE A 580 -3.41 9.62 -33.43
CA PHE A 580 -3.51 10.31 -34.72
C PHE A 580 -3.40 11.81 -34.48
N ILE A 581 -2.50 12.49 -35.16
CA ILE A 581 -2.19 13.90 -34.99
C ILE A 581 -2.38 14.61 -36.35
N LYS A 582 -3.10 15.75 -36.32
CA LYS A 582 -3.25 16.63 -37.48
C LYS A 582 -3.17 18.08 -37.05
N GLY A 583 -2.62 18.94 -37.92
CA GLY A 583 -2.54 20.36 -37.67
C GLY A 583 -1.63 21.09 -38.64
N THR A 584 -1.02 22.16 -38.17
CA THR A 584 -0.12 23.01 -38.96
C THR A 584 1.18 23.29 -38.22
N GLU A 585 2.27 23.35 -38.96
CA GLU A 585 3.56 23.89 -38.54
C GLU A 585 3.75 25.24 -39.20
N SER A 586 4.19 26.24 -38.44
CA SER A 586 4.57 27.57 -38.91
C SER A 586 6.02 27.82 -38.48
N TYR A 587 6.94 27.64 -39.39
CA TYR A 587 8.36 27.87 -39.18
C TYR A 587 8.73 29.32 -39.46
N ARG A 588 9.45 29.98 -38.53
CA ARG A 588 9.96 31.32 -38.67
C ARG A 588 11.45 31.32 -38.39
N TYR A 589 12.20 31.94 -39.26
CA TYR A 589 13.66 32.08 -39.14
C TYR A 589 14.10 33.50 -39.41
N PRO A 590 15.16 33.99 -38.77
CA PRO A 590 15.74 35.30 -39.05
C PRO A 590 16.43 35.24 -40.41
N ASP A 591 16.19 36.23 -41.24
CA ASP A 591 16.91 36.44 -42.50
C ASP A 591 17.38 37.92 -42.64
N SER A 592 18.11 38.23 -43.68
CA SER A 592 18.67 39.59 -43.94
C SER A 592 17.60 40.65 -44.23
N ILE A 593 16.34 40.28 -44.42
CA ILE A 593 15.22 41.18 -44.78
C ILE A 593 14.20 41.27 -43.61
N GLY A 594 14.31 40.39 -42.59
CA GLY A 594 13.40 40.30 -41.44
C GLY A 594 13.15 38.85 -41.06
N ASN A 595 11.94 38.55 -40.62
CA ASN A 595 11.56 37.17 -40.27
C ASN A 595 10.76 36.51 -41.38
N SER A 596 11.35 35.51 -42.05
CA SER A 596 10.66 34.71 -43.05
C SER A 596 9.78 33.64 -42.39
N LYS A 597 8.69 33.28 -43.06
CA LYS A 597 7.69 32.31 -42.55
C LYS A 597 7.33 31.26 -43.60
N THR A 598 7.33 30.01 -43.17
CA THR A 598 6.83 28.87 -43.95
C THR A 598 5.73 28.14 -43.20
N ASP A 599 4.58 27.91 -43.81
CA ASP A 599 3.47 27.17 -43.23
C ASP A 599 3.31 25.81 -43.92
N LYS A 600 3.20 24.72 -43.15
CA LYS A 600 3.00 23.37 -43.61
C LYS A 600 1.86 22.66 -42.90
N SER A 601 1.09 21.87 -43.60
CA SER A 601 0.12 20.96 -42.97
C SER A 601 0.82 19.70 -42.46
N LEU A 602 0.51 19.34 -41.23
CA LEU A 602 1.00 18.13 -40.57
C LEU A 602 -0.14 17.12 -40.43
N MET A 603 0.13 15.87 -40.80
CA MET A 603 -0.76 14.75 -40.52
C MET A 603 0.10 13.48 -40.39
N PHE A 604 0.02 12.84 -39.22
CA PHE A 604 0.76 11.63 -38.91
C PHE A 604 0.12 10.84 -37.78
N PHE A 605 0.53 9.62 -37.63
CA PHE A 605 0.20 8.84 -36.45
C PHE A 605 1.45 8.31 -35.76
N GLN A 606 1.33 8.19 -34.43
CA GLN A 606 2.35 7.62 -33.56
C GLN A 606 1.76 6.43 -32.82
N VAL A 607 2.52 5.36 -32.76
CA VAL A 607 2.26 4.19 -31.94
C VAL A 607 3.43 3.99 -31.02
N SER A 608 3.20 3.94 -29.72
CA SER A 608 4.21 3.65 -28.72
C SER A 608 3.74 2.52 -27.83
N GLY A 609 4.66 1.71 -27.38
CA GLY A 609 4.35 0.65 -26.42
C GLY A 609 5.57 0.24 -25.63
N GLY A 610 5.33 -0.27 -24.44
CA GLY A 610 6.43 -0.70 -23.60
C GLY A 610 5.98 -1.55 -22.42
N PHE A 611 6.98 -2.16 -21.81
CA PHE A 611 6.81 -2.94 -20.59
C PHE A 611 8.02 -2.78 -19.66
N GLU A 612 7.77 -2.97 -18.38
CA GLU A 612 8.77 -2.99 -17.32
C GLU A 612 8.37 -4.04 -16.30
N LYS A 613 9.19 -5.08 -16.11
CA LYS A 613 8.89 -6.24 -15.27
C LYS A 613 10.05 -6.58 -14.36
N TYR A 614 9.74 -6.87 -13.10
CA TYR A 614 10.70 -7.32 -12.10
C TYR A 614 10.36 -8.71 -11.59
N LYS A 615 11.39 -9.56 -11.44
CA LYS A 615 11.27 -10.92 -10.90
C LYS A 615 12.30 -11.11 -9.79
N THR A 616 11.84 -11.33 -8.59
CA THR A 616 12.69 -11.71 -7.45
C THR A 616 13.16 -13.14 -7.65
N ILE A 617 14.46 -13.35 -7.69
CA ILE A 617 15.10 -14.67 -7.79
C ILE A 617 15.33 -15.23 -6.39
N ASN A 618 15.84 -14.39 -5.50
CA ASN A 618 16.04 -14.71 -4.08
C ASN A 618 16.01 -13.41 -3.26
N LYS A 619 16.21 -13.50 -1.93
CA LYS A 619 16.17 -12.32 -1.04
C LYS A 619 17.21 -11.24 -1.36
N HIS A 620 18.28 -11.59 -2.08
CA HIS A 620 19.36 -10.65 -2.41
C HIS A 620 19.36 -10.18 -3.85
N PHE A 621 18.67 -10.89 -4.77
CA PHE A 621 18.80 -10.62 -6.19
C PHE A 621 17.46 -10.56 -6.92
N ILE A 622 17.28 -9.49 -7.72
CA ILE A 622 16.10 -9.23 -8.53
C ILE A 622 16.55 -8.98 -9.97
N TRP A 623 15.87 -9.57 -10.94
CA TRP A 623 16.00 -9.25 -12.35
C TRP A 623 14.90 -8.30 -12.78
N GLY A 624 15.29 -7.20 -13.43
CA GLY A 624 14.39 -6.32 -14.17
C GLY A 624 14.61 -6.43 -15.67
N LEU A 625 13.52 -6.31 -16.41
CA LEU A 625 13.52 -6.23 -17.88
C LEU A 625 12.62 -5.07 -18.28
N LYS A 626 13.11 -4.20 -19.17
CA LYS A 626 12.36 -3.10 -19.77
C LYS A 626 12.44 -3.18 -21.27
N GLY A 627 11.33 -2.90 -21.94
CA GLY A 627 11.28 -2.79 -23.39
C GLY A 627 10.37 -1.65 -23.82
N GLU A 628 10.74 -0.96 -24.88
CA GLU A 628 9.98 0.15 -25.46
C GLU A 628 10.12 0.15 -26.96
N PHE A 629 9.06 0.49 -27.67
CA PHE A 629 9.10 0.77 -29.09
C PHE A 629 8.25 1.99 -29.43
N VAL A 630 8.69 2.72 -30.45
CA VAL A 630 7.94 3.83 -31.02
C VAL A 630 7.97 3.71 -32.55
N PHE A 631 6.80 3.89 -33.14
CA PHE A 631 6.63 4.05 -34.57
C PHE A 631 5.88 5.34 -34.83
N ASN A 632 6.51 6.28 -35.53
CA ASN A 632 5.94 7.55 -35.94
C ASN A 632 6.21 7.77 -37.42
N ASN A 633 5.19 8.02 -38.23
CA ASN A 633 5.32 8.23 -39.69
C ASN A 633 5.41 9.73 -40.04
N LYS A 634 5.74 10.60 -39.06
CA LYS A 634 5.94 12.01 -39.31
C LYS A 634 7.07 12.25 -40.29
N ARG A 635 6.82 13.08 -41.29
CA ARG A 635 7.85 13.52 -42.25
C ARG A 635 8.84 14.48 -41.56
N SER A 636 10.04 14.59 -42.14
CA SER A 636 11.01 15.59 -41.70
C SER A 636 10.41 17.01 -41.73
N LEU A 637 10.69 17.79 -40.69
CA LEU A 637 10.30 19.18 -40.60
C LEU A 637 11.24 20.06 -41.42
N ASP A 638 11.09 21.38 -41.32
CA ASP A 638 11.81 22.32 -42.20
C ASP A 638 13.35 22.21 -42.11
N ASN A 639 13.87 21.82 -40.96
CA ASN A 639 15.30 21.62 -40.73
C ASN A 639 15.61 20.45 -39.81
N TYR A 640 16.89 20.10 -39.72
CA TYR A 640 17.37 19.01 -38.87
C TYR A 640 17.00 19.21 -37.41
N THR A 641 17.28 20.39 -36.85
CA THR A 641 17.07 20.65 -35.42
C THR A 641 15.59 20.58 -35.05
N ALA A 642 14.69 21.15 -35.85
CA ALA A 642 13.24 21.00 -35.65
C ALA A 642 12.82 19.53 -35.66
N SER A 643 13.32 18.77 -36.63
CA SER A 643 13.00 17.34 -36.77
C SER A 643 13.45 16.52 -35.57
N VAL A 644 14.65 16.78 -35.02
CA VAL A 644 15.19 16.09 -33.83
C VAL A 644 14.46 16.52 -32.55
N VAL A 645 14.19 17.80 -32.39
CA VAL A 645 13.48 18.32 -31.20
C VAL A 645 12.11 17.70 -31.06
N GLN A 646 11.41 17.51 -32.17
CA GLN A 646 10.08 16.91 -32.23
C GLN A 646 10.08 15.38 -32.43
N ALA A 647 11.23 14.73 -32.53
CA ALA A 647 11.30 13.27 -32.56
C ALA A 647 11.13 12.67 -31.18
N PRO A 648 10.42 11.54 -31.05
CA PRO A 648 10.36 10.77 -29.81
C PRO A 648 11.73 10.49 -29.22
N ALA A 649 11.86 10.62 -27.89
CA ALA A 649 13.11 10.46 -27.17
C ALA A 649 13.10 9.21 -26.29
N PHE A 650 14.15 8.41 -26.31
CA PHE A 650 14.36 7.32 -25.37
C PHE A 650 15.06 7.83 -24.11
N THR A 651 14.32 7.94 -23.01
CA THR A 651 14.81 8.51 -21.74
C THR A 651 14.49 7.57 -20.57
N PRO A 652 15.18 6.41 -20.45
CA PRO A 652 14.81 5.35 -19.52
C PRO A 652 15.17 5.63 -18.06
N THR A 653 16.14 6.52 -17.78
CA THR A 653 16.62 6.84 -16.41
C THR A 653 16.29 8.29 -16.03
N PRO A 654 16.24 8.63 -14.72
CA PRO A 654 16.01 10.00 -14.28
C PRO A 654 17.00 11.01 -14.87
N HIS A 655 18.28 10.65 -14.97
CA HIS A 655 19.29 11.51 -15.58
C HIS A 655 19.01 11.74 -17.06
N SER A 656 18.66 10.69 -17.82
CA SER A 656 18.35 10.82 -19.25
C SER A 656 17.11 11.67 -19.52
N MET A 657 16.12 11.69 -18.61
CA MET A 657 14.95 12.56 -18.71
C MET A 657 15.31 14.05 -18.58
N ALA A 658 16.35 14.35 -17.82
CA ALA A 658 16.82 15.70 -17.58
C ALA A 658 17.79 16.24 -18.65
N THR A 659 18.15 15.42 -19.63
CA THR A 659 19.18 15.76 -20.63
C THR A 659 18.57 15.70 -22.03
N PHE A 660 18.87 16.70 -22.86
CA PHE A 660 18.57 16.62 -24.30
C PHE A 660 19.76 15.96 -25.00
N ASN A 661 19.53 14.75 -25.54
CA ASN A 661 20.54 14.04 -26.34
C ASN A 661 19.93 13.62 -27.68
N GLU A 662 20.47 14.21 -28.79
CA GLU A 662 19.96 13.99 -30.13
C GLU A 662 20.12 12.53 -30.61
N ALA A 663 21.16 11.83 -30.13
CA ALA A 663 21.45 10.47 -30.53
C ALA A 663 20.42 9.43 -30.07
N TYR A 664 19.64 9.76 -29.03
CA TYR A 664 18.57 8.88 -28.51
C TYR A 664 17.18 9.36 -28.94
N ARG A 665 17.09 10.02 -30.10
CA ARG A 665 15.85 10.51 -30.69
C ARG A 665 15.67 9.95 -32.09
N SER A 666 14.50 9.39 -32.34
CA SER A 666 14.15 8.83 -33.64
C SER A 666 12.64 8.73 -33.81
N ASN A 667 12.16 8.90 -35.03
CA ASN A 667 10.74 8.67 -35.32
C ASN A 667 10.32 7.20 -35.19
N GLN A 668 11.29 6.29 -35.38
CA GLN A 668 11.02 4.84 -35.29
C GLN A 668 12.20 4.17 -34.59
N TYR A 669 11.93 3.53 -33.46
CA TYR A 669 12.95 2.80 -32.71
C TYR A 669 12.37 1.67 -31.87
N ALA A 670 13.23 0.74 -31.51
CA ALA A 670 13.05 -0.19 -30.42
C ALA A 670 14.16 0.02 -29.37
N ALA A 671 13.86 -0.23 -28.12
CA ALA A 671 14.82 -0.22 -27.04
C ALA A 671 14.56 -1.35 -26.04
N VAL A 672 15.62 -1.93 -25.51
CA VAL A 672 15.56 -2.98 -24.50
C VAL A 672 16.53 -2.67 -23.39
N GLY A 673 16.17 -3.03 -22.15
CA GLY A 673 16.98 -2.82 -20.97
C GLY A 673 16.99 -4.03 -20.03
N LEU A 674 18.18 -4.32 -19.49
CA LEU A 674 18.39 -5.31 -18.46
C LEU A 674 18.73 -4.58 -17.15
N LEU A 675 18.02 -4.94 -16.07
CA LEU A 675 18.08 -4.21 -14.80
C LEU A 675 18.35 -5.19 -13.63
N PRO A 676 19.59 -5.70 -13.50
CA PRO A 676 19.98 -6.47 -12.33
C PRO A 676 20.01 -5.58 -11.08
N ILE A 677 19.40 -6.06 -9.99
CA ILE A 677 19.30 -5.35 -8.72
C ILE A 677 19.80 -6.27 -7.61
N TRP A 678 20.71 -5.76 -6.79
CA TRP A 678 21.26 -6.45 -5.64
C TRP A 678 20.78 -5.80 -4.36
N ASN A 679 19.96 -6.50 -3.58
CA ASN A 679 19.51 -6.05 -2.27
C ASN A 679 20.63 -6.23 -1.23
N ILE A 680 21.17 -5.14 -0.73
CA ILE A 680 22.18 -5.11 0.34
C ILE A 680 21.48 -5.21 1.70
N LYS A 681 20.40 -4.44 1.87
CA LYS A 681 19.47 -4.44 3.01
C LYS A 681 18.05 -4.21 2.49
N SER A 682 17.05 -4.31 3.34
CA SER A 682 15.63 -4.16 2.96
C SER A 682 15.34 -2.86 2.16
N ASN A 683 16.04 -1.77 2.47
CA ASN A 683 15.80 -0.45 1.85
C ASN A 683 17.02 0.06 1.08
N LEU A 684 18.12 -0.70 1.02
CA LEU A 684 19.35 -0.31 0.32
C LEU A 684 19.69 -1.35 -0.73
N PHE A 685 19.77 -0.93 -1.99
CA PHE A 685 20.10 -1.81 -3.09
C PHE A 685 21.00 -1.13 -4.12
N LEU A 686 21.83 -1.94 -4.77
CA LEU A 686 22.61 -1.57 -5.93
C LEU A 686 21.83 -1.98 -7.18
N ARG A 687 21.59 -1.04 -8.07
CA ARG A 687 20.87 -1.24 -9.32
C ARG A 687 21.76 -0.88 -10.49
N THR A 688 21.93 -1.80 -11.43
CA THR A 688 22.59 -1.55 -12.70
C THR A 688 21.56 -1.62 -13.81
N GLU A 689 21.58 -0.67 -14.72
CA GLU A 689 20.68 -0.57 -15.85
C GLU A 689 21.50 -0.49 -17.15
N LEU A 690 21.26 -1.43 -18.04
CA LEU A 690 21.95 -1.51 -19.33
C LEU A 690 20.89 -1.48 -20.43
N TYR A 691 20.92 -0.44 -21.26
CA TYR A 691 19.95 -0.22 -22.32
C TYR A 691 20.62 -0.21 -23.67
N GLY A 692 19.99 -0.88 -24.64
CA GLY A 692 20.27 -0.75 -26.06
C GLY A 692 19.15 0.03 -26.75
N PHE A 693 19.51 1.02 -27.54
CA PHE A 693 18.63 1.84 -28.36
C PHE A 693 18.89 1.55 -29.84
N PHE A 694 17.86 1.15 -30.55
CA PHE A 694 17.93 0.67 -31.94
C PHE A 694 17.02 1.52 -32.82
N PRO A 695 17.51 2.68 -33.34
CA PRO A 695 16.72 3.52 -34.24
C PRO A 695 16.62 2.89 -35.61
N TRP A 696 15.40 2.78 -36.14
CA TRP A 696 15.17 2.40 -37.54
C TRP A 696 15.22 3.61 -38.46
N SER A 697 14.74 4.78 -38.00
CA SER A 697 14.72 6.05 -38.74
C SER A 697 15.64 7.05 -38.08
N ALA A 698 16.96 6.80 -38.08
CA ALA A 698 17.95 7.69 -37.54
C ALA A 698 18.02 9.01 -38.33
N LEU A 699 18.04 10.13 -37.62
CA LEU A 699 18.08 11.47 -38.19
C LEU A 699 19.54 11.96 -38.28
N TYR A 700 19.91 12.52 -39.44
CA TYR A 700 21.22 13.06 -39.72
C TYR A 700 21.10 14.47 -40.26
N ARG A 701 22.09 15.31 -39.96
CA ARG A 701 22.17 16.69 -40.44
C ARG A 701 22.76 16.69 -41.87
N GLY A 702 22.01 17.16 -42.83
CA GLY A 702 22.46 17.35 -44.20
C GLY A 702 23.25 18.66 -44.34
N PRO A 703 23.93 18.86 -45.54
CA PRO A 703 24.76 20.05 -45.80
C PRO A 703 24.02 21.38 -45.68
N ASN A 704 22.73 21.42 -46.00
CA ASN A 704 21.89 22.61 -45.97
C ASN A 704 21.02 22.66 -44.68
N GLN A 705 21.45 22.01 -43.60
CA GLN A 705 20.72 21.90 -42.34
C GLN A 705 19.40 21.10 -42.43
N GLU A 706 19.11 20.43 -43.58
CA GLU A 706 17.97 19.57 -43.74
C GLU A 706 18.10 18.27 -42.91
N ALA A 707 16.98 17.67 -42.57
CA ALA A 707 16.98 16.37 -41.89
C ALA A 707 17.02 15.23 -42.91
N LEU A 708 18.11 14.49 -42.96
CA LEU A 708 18.25 13.24 -43.67
C LEU A 708 17.85 12.08 -42.79
N VAL A 709 17.18 11.05 -43.37
CA VAL A 709 16.70 9.89 -42.62
C VAL A 709 17.34 8.64 -43.18
N SER A 710 17.95 7.83 -42.33
CA SER A 710 18.39 6.48 -42.66
C SER A 710 17.35 5.46 -42.20
N HIS A 711 16.98 4.55 -43.10
CA HIS A 711 16.08 3.44 -42.76
C HIS A 711 16.86 2.15 -42.53
N SER A 712 17.73 2.16 -41.49
CA SER A 712 18.53 1.00 -41.10
C SER A 712 18.91 1.07 -39.65
N PHE A 713 19.11 -0.07 -39.01
CA PHE A 713 19.64 -0.15 -37.62
C PHE A 713 21.15 0.15 -37.55
N SER A 714 21.63 1.19 -38.24
CA SER A 714 23.06 1.52 -38.34
C SER A 714 23.60 2.34 -37.20
N ASN A 715 22.77 3.08 -36.48
CA ASN A 715 23.17 4.00 -35.42
C ASN A 715 22.72 3.51 -34.01
N ILE A 716 23.17 2.30 -33.67
CA ILE A 716 22.83 1.69 -32.38
C ILE A 716 23.55 2.44 -31.26
N GLN A 717 22.80 2.82 -30.20
CA GLN A 717 23.32 3.51 -29.05
C GLN A 717 23.07 2.68 -27.77
N TYR A 718 23.88 2.94 -26.72
CA TYR A 718 23.66 2.30 -25.42
C TYR A 718 23.70 3.33 -24.28
N ILE A 719 22.97 3.02 -23.19
CA ILE A 719 23.03 3.73 -21.92
C ILE A 719 23.37 2.71 -20.84
N GLY A 720 24.39 2.98 -20.05
CA GLY A 720 24.72 2.24 -18.83
C GLY A 720 24.60 3.14 -17.62
N GLU A 721 23.85 2.72 -16.58
CA GLU A 721 23.75 3.42 -15.32
C GLU A 721 23.85 2.43 -14.17
N THR A 722 24.67 2.76 -13.17
CA THR A 722 24.71 2.03 -11.90
C THR A 722 24.38 3.00 -10.78
N ALA A 723 23.37 2.67 -9.99
CA ALA A 723 22.89 3.50 -8.90
C ALA A 723 22.84 2.75 -7.59
N LEU A 724 23.40 3.31 -6.54
CA LEU A 724 23.15 2.90 -5.16
C LEU A 724 21.91 3.66 -4.65
N VAL A 725 20.85 2.92 -4.37
CA VAL A 725 19.56 3.51 -4.02
C VAL A 725 19.20 3.15 -2.59
N TYR A 726 18.90 4.16 -1.78
CA TYR A 726 18.28 4.03 -0.46
C TYR A 726 16.83 4.49 -0.54
N SER A 727 15.90 3.54 -0.41
CA SER A 727 14.47 3.81 -0.48
C SER A 727 13.95 4.27 0.87
N LEU A 728 13.48 5.51 0.94
CA LEU A 728 12.74 6.07 2.07
C LEU A 728 11.24 5.83 1.87
N PRO A 729 10.41 5.86 2.92
CA PRO A 729 8.95 5.71 2.78
C PRO A 729 8.30 6.77 1.86
N PHE A 730 8.92 7.93 1.74
CA PHE A 730 8.40 9.11 1.02
C PHE A 730 9.28 9.58 -0.14
N ALA A 731 10.51 9.08 -0.29
CA ALA A 731 11.47 9.52 -1.30
C ALA A 731 12.49 8.43 -1.65
N SER A 732 13.34 8.68 -2.63
CA SER A 732 14.52 7.87 -2.91
C SER A 732 15.76 8.71 -2.84
N LEU A 733 16.80 8.26 -2.14
CA LEU A 733 18.15 8.81 -2.23
C LEU A 733 18.96 7.91 -3.16
N SER A 734 19.56 8.46 -4.21
CA SER A 734 20.36 7.71 -5.15
C SER A 734 21.71 8.40 -5.41
N LEU A 735 22.76 7.59 -5.46
CA LEU A 735 24.07 7.96 -6.01
C LEU A 735 24.23 7.16 -7.29
N TYR A 736 24.45 7.80 -8.42
CA TYR A 736 24.55 7.13 -9.70
C TYR A 736 25.82 7.49 -10.44
N LEU A 737 26.28 6.52 -11.23
CA LEU A 737 27.31 6.65 -12.24
C LEU A 737 26.74 6.15 -13.55
N ASN A 738 26.76 6.99 -14.61
CA ASN A 738 26.27 6.58 -15.90
C ASN A 738 27.23 6.89 -17.04
N ASN A 739 27.02 6.19 -18.14
CA ASN A 739 27.76 6.37 -19.38
C ASN A 739 26.82 6.29 -20.57
N TYR A 740 27.03 7.19 -21.52
CA TYR A 740 26.32 7.22 -22.78
C TYR A 740 27.29 6.91 -23.93
N SER A 741 26.81 6.17 -24.93
CA SER A 741 27.61 5.91 -26.14
C SER A 741 27.88 7.18 -26.98
N TYR A 742 27.04 8.21 -26.80
CA TYR A 742 27.18 9.49 -27.51
C TYR A 742 26.87 10.67 -26.57
N PRO A 743 27.73 11.70 -26.53
CA PRO A 743 29.10 11.72 -27.08
C PRO A 743 30.00 10.69 -26.39
N ARG A 744 30.99 10.15 -27.10
CA ARG A 744 31.86 9.09 -26.58
C ARG A 744 32.64 9.53 -25.35
N GLY A 745 32.75 8.64 -24.37
CA GLY A 745 33.54 8.87 -23.16
C GLY A 745 32.85 9.70 -22.08
N ASN A 746 31.61 10.09 -22.23
CA ASN A 746 30.85 10.84 -21.22
C ASN A 746 30.44 9.96 -20.05
N TRP A 747 31.20 10.04 -18.98
CA TRP A 747 30.83 9.53 -17.69
C TRP A 747 30.25 10.66 -16.83
N ASN A 748 29.09 10.42 -16.24
CA ASN A 748 28.48 11.36 -15.32
C ASN A 748 28.26 10.68 -13.97
N ILE A 749 28.60 11.42 -12.91
CA ILE A 749 28.29 11.01 -11.53
C ILE A 749 27.36 12.04 -10.92
N GLY A 750 26.39 11.56 -10.17
CA GLY A 750 25.45 12.45 -9.52
C GLY A 750 24.75 11.82 -8.35
N ALA A 751 24.03 12.68 -7.62
CA ALA A 751 23.19 12.30 -6.49
C ALA A 751 21.80 12.93 -6.65
N ASN A 752 20.75 12.18 -6.32
CA ASN A 752 19.38 12.66 -6.28
C ASN A 752 18.72 12.29 -4.96
N LEU A 753 17.92 13.21 -4.43
CA LEU A 753 16.99 12.99 -3.33
C LEU A 753 15.60 13.38 -3.81
N GLY A 754 14.71 12.41 -3.91
CA GLY A 754 13.32 12.64 -4.32
C GLY A 754 12.86 11.81 -5.50
N PHE A 755 11.86 12.35 -6.20
CA PHE A 755 11.33 11.76 -7.43
C PHE A 755 11.34 12.79 -8.55
N LEU A 756 11.99 12.46 -9.66
CA LEU A 756 11.92 13.22 -10.88
C LEU A 756 10.85 12.62 -11.78
N LEU A 757 9.71 13.25 -11.84
CA LEU A 757 8.60 12.86 -12.70
C LEU A 757 8.11 14.10 -13.42
N PHE A 758 7.88 13.96 -14.71
CA PHE A 758 7.39 15.05 -15.55
C PHE A 758 5.91 14.88 -15.84
N SER A 759 5.25 16.01 -16.09
CA SER A 759 3.89 16.02 -16.59
C SER A 759 3.78 15.35 -17.97
N ARG A 760 2.58 14.90 -18.33
CA ARG A 760 2.30 14.29 -19.64
C ARG A 760 2.39 15.35 -20.74
N ARG A 761 3.07 15.02 -21.81
CA ARG A 761 3.16 15.86 -23.00
C ARG A 761 1.93 15.77 -23.90
N PHE A 762 1.82 16.68 -24.85
CA PHE A 762 0.75 16.63 -25.88
C PHE A 762 0.85 15.35 -26.73
N ILE A 763 2.05 15.05 -27.26
CA ILE A 763 2.37 13.80 -27.96
C ILE A 763 3.01 12.84 -26.94
N GLU A 764 2.37 11.67 -26.75
CA GLU A 764 2.79 10.65 -25.76
C GLU A 764 3.43 9.43 -26.43
#